data_61d1ccf798ab8af0eb426f4e074dea82
#
_entry.id   61d1ccf798ab8af0eb426f4e074dea82
#
_cell.length_a   1.000
_cell.length_b   1.000
_cell.length_c   1.000
_cell.angle_alpha   90.00
_cell.angle_beta   90.00
_cell.angle_gamma   90.00
#
_symmetry.space_group_name_H-M   'P 1'
#
loop_
_entity.id
_entity.type
_entity.pdbx_description
1 polymer ?
#
loop_
_entity_poly.entity_id
_entity_poly.type
_entity_poly.pdbx_seq_one_letter_code
_entity_poly.pdbx_strand_id
1 'polypeptide(L)'
;MSSDSSKKRKPKVIRTDGGPQESKRGRPDADQDARYYSEEAEMDQRDPSKDYELYKQTCQDLQTLMAEIQELKSKGSKDGAAEIEERRIQSCMHFMTLKKLNRLAHIRLKKGRDQTHEAKQKVDAYHLQLQNLLYEVMHLQKEITKCLEFKSKHEEVELVSIEEFYNEAPPEISKPEMTLGDPHQQTLSRLDWELEQRKRLAEKYKESLASKEKILKEIEVKKEYLSNLQPRLNSIMQASLPVQEYLSMPFDQVHKQYETARHLPPPLYVLFVQASAYGQACDKKLVVAIEGNVEEAKALCKPPEDSQDDESDSDAEEEQTTKRRRPTLGVQLDDKRKEMLKRHPLSVTVDLKCKDSSMLLTFYYLMNLNVMTVKVKVTAPAEMTTSISAGDLLSPESLLSCLYPGDHGKRTPNPANQFQFDKVGILTLSDYVTELGHPYVWVQKWGGLHFPKDQPQHPVVADSSLSAGHMEKTMKWLRLRLESRLALHKQFASLEHGILPVTSECQHLFPAKIVSRLVKWVALTYEDYLELSYTKDVVEAGLAEDTHLYYMALIERGTAKLQAAVVLNPGYPTMPPTFSLCLNWKGEKTSSTDDNIWAMESEVNVYYKELFGPKPGHQLLTNQLQRLCVVLDVYLETETHDNSVEGPKEFPQEKMCLRLVRGPSRMKPFKFNYPQGFFSHR
;
A
#
# COMPACT_ATOMS: atom_id res chain seq x y z
N MET A 1 16.22 68.64 -11.36
CA MET A 1 16.10 68.62 -9.92
C MET A 1 14.93 67.68 -9.62
N SER A 2 15.07 66.54 -9.09
CA SER A 2 15.87 65.97 -8.05
C SER A 2 16.06 64.45 -8.31
N SER A 3 17.26 64.04 -8.02
CA SER A 3 17.73 62.68 -8.02
C SER A 3 17.05 61.83 -6.94
N ASP A 4 16.62 60.64 -7.26
CA ASP A 4 16.48 59.65 -6.23
C ASP A 4 17.10 58.30 -6.68
N SER A 5 18.15 57.99 -5.99
CA SER A 5 19.03 56.87 -6.21
C SER A 5 18.44 55.60 -5.61
N SER A 6 17.86 54.73 -6.38
CA SER A 6 17.53 53.38 -5.92
C SER A 6 18.74 52.48 -6.04
N LYS A 7 19.29 52.15 -4.87
CA LYS A 7 20.38 51.19 -4.66
C LYS A 7 20.04 49.84 -5.24
N LYS A 8 20.73 49.44 -6.30
CA LYS A 8 20.77 48.05 -6.79
C LYS A 8 21.30 47.14 -5.70
N ARG A 9 20.44 46.33 -5.10
CA ARG A 9 20.85 45.18 -4.30
C ARG A 9 21.40 44.11 -5.24
N LYS A 10 22.71 43.85 -5.14
CA LYS A 10 23.37 42.72 -5.77
C LYS A 10 22.73 41.44 -5.25
N PRO A 11 22.45 40.41 -6.07
CA PRO A 11 22.03 39.13 -5.59
C PRO A 11 23.18 38.48 -4.81
N LYS A 12 22.87 38.05 -3.60
CA LYS A 12 23.76 37.24 -2.78
C LYS A 12 23.96 35.89 -3.47
N VAL A 13 25.15 35.71 -4.01
CA VAL A 13 25.60 34.38 -4.46
C VAL A 13 25.63 33.49 -3.23
N ILE A 14 24.70 32.55 -3.13
CA ILE A 14 24.77 31.45 -2.20
C ILE A 14 25.89 30.54 -2.72
N ARG A 15 27.04 30.64 -2.08
CA ARG A 15 28.10 29.65 -2.24
C ARG A 15 27.56 28.32 -1.72
N THR A 16 27.31 27.41 -2.60
CA THR A 16 27.22 25.98 -2.28
C THR A 16 28.65 25.49 -2.02
N ASP A 17 29.11 25.68 -0.80
CA ASP A 17 30.26 24.93 -0.28
C ASP A 17 29.78 23.51 0.03
N GLY A 18 29.88 22.67 -0.93
CA GLY A 18 29.79 21.22 -0.84
C GLY A 18 31.01 20.63 -1.51
N GLY A 19 32.19 21.05 -1.08
CA GLY A 19 33.41 20.30 -1.36
C GLY A 19 33.36 18.97 -0.65
N PRO A 20 33.85 17.90 -1.26
CA PRO A 20 33.95 16.62 -0.57
C PRO A 20 34.85 16.80 0.65
N GLN A 21 34.32 16.47 1.82
CA GLN A 21 35.14 16.31 3.01
C GLN A 21 36.21 15.29 2.69
N GLU A 22 37.41 15.76 2.47
CA GLU A 22 38.60 14.92 2.52
C GLU A 22 38.62 14.24 3.89
N SER A 23 38.32 12.95 3.86
CA SER A 23 38.62 12.08 4.98
C SER A 23 40.09 12.25 5.33
N LYS A 24 40.34 12.75 6.51
CA LYS A 24 41.70 12.80 7.11
C LYS A 24 42.32 11.43 6.91
N ARG A 25 43.33 11.37 6.06
CA ARG A 25 44.24 10.23 5.97
C ARG A 25 44.87 10.02 7.35
N GLY A 26 44.29 9.08 8.10
CA GLY A 26 44.98 8.46 9.21
C GLY A 26 46.24 7.76 8.65
N ARG A 27 47.35 7.93 9.33
CA ARG A 27 48.59 7.20 9.09
C ARG A 27 48.31 5.70 8.99
N PRO A 28 49.00 4.97 8.13
CA PRO A 28 48.94 3.53 8.15
C PRO A 28 49.71 3.04 9.37
N ASP A 29 49.04 2.73 10.46
CA ASP A 29 49.62 1.84 11.46
C ASP A 29 49.53 0.43 10.88
N ALA A 30 50.68 -0.03 10.41
CA ALA A 30 50.91 -1.43 10.18
C ALA A 30 50.93 -2.12 11.55
N ASP A 31 49.81 -2.71 11.94
CA ASP A 31 49.78 -3.98 12.68
C ASP A 31 48.35 -4.40 12.98
N GLN A 32 48.12 -5.68 12.77
CA GLN A 32 46.94 -6.46 13.16
C GLN A 32 45.71 -6.31 12.28
N ASP A 33 45.66 -7.18 11.28
CA ASP A 33 44.41 -7.71 10.65
C ASP A 33 43.53 -8.44 11.66
N ALA A 34 43.14 -7.79 12.73
CA ALA A 34 41.93 -8.14 13.44
C ALA A 34 40.78 -7.62 12.58
N ARG A 35 40.29 -8.44 11.66
CA ARG A 35 39.07 -8.15 10.91
C ARG A 35 37.93 -8.01 11.91
N TYR A 36 37.71 -6.80 12.39
CA TYR A 36 36.54 -6.53 13.20
C TYR A 36 35.31 -6.88 12.39
N TYR A 37 34.54 -7.81 12.92
CA TYR A 37 33.27 -8.21 12.33
C TYR A 37 32.38 -6.98 12.17
N SER A 38 32.01 -6.66 10.93
CA SER A 38 31.07 -5.60 10.61
C SER A 38 29.79 -6.24 10.09
N GLU A 39 28.71 -6.05 10.83
CA GLU A 39 27.37 -6.50 10.42
C GLU A 39 26.93 -5.91 9.09
N GLU A 40 27.33 -4.67 8.82
CA GLU A 40 27.01 -3.97 7.57
C GLU A 40 27.74 -4.58 6.37
N ALA A 41 29.02 -4.89 6.54
CA ALA A 41 29.80 -5.54 5.49
C ALA A 41 29.28 -6.95 5.19
N GLU A 42 28.90 -7.70 6.22
CA GLU A 42 28.27 -9.02 6.04
C GLU A 42 26.92 -8.90 5.33
N MET A 43 26.10 -7.94 5.72
CA MET A 43 24.81 -7.71 5.11
C MET A 43 24.91 -7.42 3.61
N ASP A 44 25.92 -6.65 3.19
CA ASP A 44 26.13 -6.31 1.77
C ASP A 44 26.63 -7.49 0.91
N GLN A 45 27.34 -8.44 1.52
CA GLN A 45 27.83 -9.64 0.83
C GLN A 45 26.77 -10.75 0.71
N ARG A 46 25.70 -10.68 1.50
CA ARG A 46 24.69 -11.72 1.58
C ARG A 46 23.47 -11.39 0.72
N ASP A 47 22.96 -12.40 0.03
CA ASP A 47 21.72 -12.30 -0.74
C ASP A 47 20.52 -12.39 0.20
N PRO A 48 19.60 -11.39 0.17
CA PRO A 48 18.38 -11.40 0.98
C PRO A 48 17.49 -12.64 0.77
N SER A 49 17.44 -13.14 -0.46
CA SER A 49 16.63 -14.32 -0.79
C SER A 49 17.18 -15.57 -0.13
N LYS A 50 18.51 -15.74 -0.17
CA LYS A 50 19.18 -16.85 0.52
C LYS A 50 19.08 -16.75 2.03
N ASP A 51 19.13 -15.53 2.58
CA ASP A 51 18.91 -15.31 4.01
C ASP A 51 17.48 -15.68 4.43
N TYR A 52 16.49 -15.41 3.57
CA TYR A 52 15.11 -15.81 3.81
C TYR A 52 14.92 -17.33 3.73
N GLU A 53 15.56 -17.97 2.75
CA GLU A 53 15.55 -19.43 2.66
C GLU A 53 16.23 -20.08 3.87
N LEU A 54 17.39 -19.54 4.28
CA LEU A 54 18.09 -19.98 5.46
C LEU A 54 17.26 -19.79 6.74
N TYR A 55 16.55 -18.67 6.84
CA TYR A 55 15.62 -18.41 7.93
C TYR A 55 14.51 -19.48 7.98
N LYS A 56 13.89 -19.76 6.83
CA LYS A 56 12.84 -20.77 6.72
C LYS A 56 13.37 -22.17 7.07
N GLN A 57 14.54 -22.51 6.55
CA GLN A 57 15.19 -23.78 6.86
C GLN A 57 15.50 -23.91 8.35
N THR A 58 16.11 -22.89 8.94
CA THR A 58 16.43 -22.88 10.37
C THR A 58 15.18 -22.99 11.24
N CYS A 59 14.07 -22.41 10.81
CA CYS A 59 12.78 -22.59 11.50
C CYS A 59 12.26 -24.02 11.41
N GLN A 60 12.41 -24.67 10.25
CA GLN A 60 12.05 -26.07 10.06
C GLN A 60 12.93 -27.00 10.91
N ASP A 61 14.24 -26.75 10.89
CA ASP A 61 15.21 -27.52 11.69
C ASP A 61 14.90 -27.41 13.20
N LEU A 62 14.54 -26.20 13.66
CA LEU A 62 14.09 -26.01 15.04
C LEU A 62 12.82 -26.82 15.37
N GLN A 63 11.87 -26.86 14.44
CA GLN A 63 10.64 -27.63 14.61
C GLN A 63 10.95 -29.13 14.72
N THR A 64 11.85 -29.63 13.87
CA THR A 64 12.28 -31.04 13.92
C THR A 64 12.99 -31.36 15.21
N LEU A 65 13.94 -30.52 15.66
CA LEU A 65 14.65 -30.70 16.94
C LEU A 65 13.67 -30.69 18.14
N MET A 66 12.63 -29.83 18.08
CA MET A 66 11.62 -29.83 19.15
C MET A 66 10.80 -31.13 19.16
N ALA A 67 10.44 -31.63 17.97
CA ALA A 67 9.75 -32.89 17.84
C ALA A 67 10.62 -34.07 18.35
N GLU A 68 11.91 -34.09 18.00
CA GLU A 68 12.87 -35.07 18.49
C GLU A 68 13.02 -35.04 20.03
N ILE A 69 13.15 -33.84 20.61
CA ILE A 69 13.21 -33.66 22.06
C ILE A 69 11.91 -34.17 22.72
N GLN A 70 10.77 -33.91 22.11
CA GLN A 70 9.47 -34.39 22.59
C GLN A 70 9.40 -35.93 22.56
N GLU A 71 9.89 -36.52 21.46
CA GLU A 71 9.95 -37.98 21.29
C GLU A 71 10.89 -38.62 22.31
N LEU A 72 12.10 -38.06 22.48
CA LEU A 72 13.07 -38.55 23.47
C LEU A 72 12.52 -38.44 24.89
N LYS A 73 11.82 -37.36 25.22
CA LYS A 73 11.14 -37.24 26.53
C LYS A 73 10.01 -38.25 26.72
N SER A 74 9.25 -38.54 25.66
CA SER A 74 8.16 -39.52 25.73
C SER A 74 8.66 -40.95 25.93
N LYS A 75 9.87 -41.26 25.44
CA LYS A 75 10.50 -42.59 25.58
C LYS A 75 11.05 -42.88 26.99
N GLY A 76 11.17 -41.87 27.85
CA GLY A 76 11.43 -41.99 29.29
C GLY A 76 12.76 -42.69 29.69
N SER A 77 13.69 -42.85 28.74
CA SER A 77 14.98 -43.52 29.00
C SER A 77 15.91 -42.60 29.78
N LYS A 78 16.58 -43.16 30.82
CA LYS A 78 17.60 -42.45 31.60
C LYS A 78 18.82 -42.05 30.76
N ASP A 79 19.07 -42.74 29.65
CA ASP A 79 20.18 -42.49 28.73
C ASP A 79 19.90 -41.33 27.75
N GLY A 80 18.62 -40.92 27.59
CA GLY A 80 18.23 -39.85 26.70
C GLY A 80 18.57 -38.44 27.20
N ALA A 81 19.04 -38.27 28.42
CA ALA A 81 19.31 -36.94 28.96
C ALA A 81 20.47 -36.22 28.25
N ALA A 82 21.51 -36.94 27.86
CA ALA A 82 22.64 -36.42 27.11
C ALA A 82 22.25 -36.01 25.69
N GLU A 83 21.44 -36.85 25.03
CA GLU A 83 20.93 -36.56 23.69
C GLU A 83 19.98 -35.32 23.69
N ILE A 84 19.14 -35.23 24.71
CA ILE A 84 18.26 -34.04 24.88
C ILE A 84 19.12 -32.78 25.06
N GLU A 85 20.18 -32.83 25.84
CA GLU A 85 21.07 -31.66 26.04
C GLU A 85 21.81 -31.31 24.77
N GLU A 86 22.25 -32.26 23.97
CA GLU A 86 22.83 -32.02 22.67
C GLU A 86 21.84 -31.34 21.73
N ARG A 87 20.57 -31.83 21.66
CA ARG A 87 19.52 -31.18 20.85
C ARG A 87 19.19 -29.80 21.36
N ARG A 88 19.27 -29.53 22.65
CA ARG A 88 19.10 -28.19 23.23
C ARG A 88 20.23 -27.26 22.80
N ILE A 89 21.48 -27.71 22.78
CA ILE A 89 22.61 -26.95 22.28
C ILE A 89 22.41 -26.62 20.80
N GLN A 90 22.02 -27.61 19.98
CA GLN A 90 21.70 -27.39 18.57
C GLN A 90 20.59 -26.34 18.39
N SER A 91 19.53 -26.43 19.18
CA SER A 91 18.44 -25.44 19.17
C SER A 91 18.93 -24.02 19.50
N CYS A 92 19.88 -23.90 20.45
CA CYS A 92 20.48 -22.61 20.76
C CYS A 92 21.27 -22.04 19.58
N MET A 93 21.99 -22.89 18.83
CA MET A 93 22.71 -22.46 17.63
C MET A 93 21.77 -21.95 16.54
N HIS A 94 20.67 -22.67 16.30
CA HIS A 94 19.65 -22.22 15.37
C HIS A 94 19.00 -20.91 15.81
N PHE A 95 18.75 -20.74 17.10
CA PHE A 95 18.22 -19.49 17.63
C PHE A 95 19.18 -18.32 17.45
N MET A 96 20.49 -18.54 17.62
CA MET A 96 21.51 -17.53 17.33
C MET A 96 21.49 -17.15 15.85
N THR A 97 21.34 -18.14 14.97
CA THR A 97 21.23 -17.90 13.53
C THR A 97 20.00 -17.04 13.20
N LEU A 98 18.84 -17.36 13.79
CA LEU A 98 17.63 -16.55 13.60
C LEU A 98 17.79 -15.11 14.09
N LYS A 99 18.42 -14.92 15.27
CA LYS A 99 18.74 -13.59 15.79
C LYS A 99 19.64 -12.81 14.84
N LYS A 100 20.68 -13.46 14.32
CA LYS A 100 21.59 -12.85 13.36
C LYS A 100 20.85 -12.43 12.09
N LEU A 101 20.06 -13.32 11.50
CA LEU A 101 19.29 -13.05 10.29
C LEU A 101 18.28 -11.90 10.47
N ASN A 102 17.58 -11.90 11.61
CA ASN A 102 16.66 -10.82 11.96
C ASN A 102 17.39 -9.47 12.07
N ARG A 103 18.54 -9.46 12.74
CA ARG A 103 19.33 -8.24 12.85
C ARG A 103 19.81 -7.74 11.49
N LEU A 104 20.32 -8.62 10.64
CA LEU A 104 20.72 -8.27 9.27
C LEU A 104 19.52 -7.75 8.44
N ALA A 105 18.35 -8.33 8.62
CA ALA A 105 17.12 -7.83 7.98
C ALA A 105 16.78 -6.40 8.41
N HIS A 106 16.91 -6.10 9.70
CA HIS A 106 16.71 -4.73 10.21
C HIS A 106 17.73 -3.74 9.67
N ILE A 107 19.01 -4.14 9.56
CA ILE A 107 20.05 -3.29 8.97
C ILE A 107 19.75 -3.01 7.49
N ARG A 108 19.36 -4.04 6.72
CA ARG A 108 18.91 -3.87 5.32
C ARG A 108 17.76 -2.91 5.20
N LEU A 109 16.73 -3.07 6.06
CA LEU A 109 15.57 -2.19 6.05
C LEU A 109 15.94 -0.74 6.35
N LYS A 110 16.83 -0.51 7.33
CA LYS A 110 17.35 0.83 7.64
C LYS A 110 18.07 1.41 6.43
N LYS A 111 19.04 0.68 5.86
CA LYS A 111 19.79 1.11 4.66
C LYS A 111 18.86 1.43 3.48
N GLY A 112 17.84 0.59 3.25
CA GLY A 112 16.84 0.86 2.21
C GLY A 112 16.03 2.13 2.45
N ARG A 113 15.65 2.40 3.68
CA ARG A 113 14.97 3.66 4.05
C ARG A 113 15.86 4.87 3.83
N ASP A 114 17.13 4.78 4.23
CA ASP A 114 18.09 5.87 4.06
C ASP A 114 18.33 6.15 2.57
N GLN A 115 18.50 5.11 1.75
CA GLN A 115 18.62 5.22 0.30
C GLN A 115 17.37 5.84 -0.35
N THR A 116 16.18 5.43 0.12
CA THR A 116 14.92 5.98 -0.36
C THR A 116 14.80 7.46 -0.01
N HIS A 117 15.19 7.82 1.21
CA HIS A 117 15.18 9.21 1.65
C HIS A 117 16.14 10.07 0.81
N GLU A 118 17.36 9.59 0.57
CA GLU A 118 18.33 10.26 -0.28
C GLU A 118 17.83 10.42 -1.74
N ALA A 119 17.24 9.34 -2.28
CA ALA A 119 16.65 9.38 -3.61
C ALA A 119 15.52 10.42 -3.70
N LYS A 120 14.65 10.47 -2.68
CA LYS A 120 13.60 11.48 -2.60
C LYS A 120 14.17 12.89 -2.59
N GLN A 121 15.19 13.14 -1.76
CA GLN A 121 15.83 14.47 -1.73
C GLN A 121 16.39 14.89 -3.09
N LYS A 122 16.97 13.94 -3.84
CA LYS A 122 17.44 14.19 -5.20
C LYS A 122 16.29 14.54 -6.15
N VAL A 123 15.17 13.82 -6.06
CA VAL A 123 13.97 14.12 -6.86
C VAL A 123 13.42 15.51 -6.54
N ASP A 124 13.29 15.84 -5.25
CA ASP A 124 12.82 17.14 -4.81
C ASP A 124 13.75 18.27 -5.31
N ALA A 125 15.08 18.05 -5.27
CA ALA A 125 16.05 18.99 -5.80
C ALA A 125 15.90 19.18 -7.32
N TYR A 126 15.75 18.10 -8.08
CA TYR A 126 15.52 18.18 -9.52
C TYR A 126 14.18 18.84 -9.87
N HIS A 127 13.15 18.56 -9.09
CA HIS A 127 11.84 19.19 -9.26
C HIS A 127 11.94 20.72 -9.06
N LEU A 128 12.66 21.14 -8.01
CA LEU A 128 12.90 22.56 -7.78
C LEU A 128 13.70 23.22 -8.93
N GLN A 129 14.73 22.51 -9.41
CA GLN A 129 15.49 22.97 -10.58
C GLN A 129 14.59 23.11 -11.81
N LEU A 130 13.75 22.11 -12.06
CA LEU A 130 12.79 22.16 -13.17
C LEU A 130 11.83 23.34 -13.05
N GLN A 131 11.26 23.57 -11.86
CA GLN A 131 10.40 24.73 -11.62
C GLN A 131 11.11 26.04 -11.90
N ASN A 132 12.35 26.19 -11.42
CA ASN A 132 13.14 27.39 -11.67
C ASN A 132 13.36 27.63 -13.18
N LEU A 133 13.72 26.56 -13.89
CA LEU A 133 13.89 26.64 -15.36
C LEU A 133 12.58 27.00 -16.07
N LEU A 134 11.45 26.46 -15.65
CA LEU A 134 10.15 26.81 -16.21
C LEU A 134 9.79 28.25 -15.96
N TYR A 135 10.07 28.81 -14.78
CA TYR A 135 9.89 30.24 -14.50
C TYR A 135 10.80 31.12 -15.37
N GLU A 136 12.04 30.67 -15.55
CA GLU A 136 13.00 31.36 -16.41
C GLU A 136 12.51 31.38 -17.86
N VAL A 137 12.02 30.25 -18.38
CA VAL A 137 11.43 30.17 -19.72
C VAL A 137 10.21 31.09 -19.86
N MET A 138 9.29 31.05 -18.88
CA MET A 138 8.12 31.94 -18.91
C MET A 138 8.51 33.42 -18.86
N HIS A 139 9.55 33.77 -18.09
CA HIS A 139 10.06 35.14 -18.05
C HIS A 139 10.63 35.55 -19.39
N LEU A 140 11.49 34.69 -19.96
CA LEU A 140 12.08 34.93 -21.27
C LEU A 140 11.01 35.09 -22.37
N GLN A 141 9.98 34.25 -22.36
CA GLN A 141 8.84 34.34 -23.27
C GLN A 141 8.14 35.70 -23.16
N LYS A 142 7.87 36.16 -21.93
CA LYS A 142 7.25 37.47 -21.70
C LYS A 142 8.15 38.61 -22.20
N GLU A 143 9.45 38.51 -21.97
CA GLU A 143 10.38 39.54 -22.46
C GLU A 143 10.49 39.54 -24.00
N ILE A 144 10.49 38.34 -24.62
CA ILE A 144 10.42 38.22 -26.08
C ILE A 144 9.14 38.87 -26.62
N THR A 145 7.98 38.54 -26.00
CA THR A 145 6.70 39.14 -26.42
C THR A 145 6.73 40.66 -26.32
N LYS A 146 7.24 41.21 -25.21
CA LYS A 146 7.41 42.66 -25.06
C LYS A 146 8.33 43.26 -26.12
N CYS A 147 9.42 42.56 -26.47
CA CYS A 147 10.32 43.02 -27.51
C CYS A 147 9.65 42.99 -28.91
N LEU A 148 8.80 41.96 -29.14
CA LEU A 148 8.06 41.84 -30.40
C LEU A 148 6.90 42.84 -30.50
N GLU A 149 6.26 43.20 -29.38
CA GLU A 149 5.22 44.23 -29.31
C GLU A 149 5.78 45.66 -29.40
N PHE A 150 7.08 45.81 -29.14
CA PHE A 150 7.72 47.12 -29.21
C PHE A 150 7.81 47.62 -30.64
N LYS A 151 6.88 48.49 -30.99
CA LYS A 151 6.89 49.22 -32.27
C LYS A 151 7.73 50.50 -32.13
N SER A 152 8.95 50.46 -32.56
CA SER A 152 9.77 51.65 -32.67
C SER A 152 9.33 52.48 -33.88
N LYS A 153 9.30 53.79 -33.75
CA LYS A 153 9.07 54.73 -34.92
C LYS A 153 10.20 54.65 -35.92
N HIS A 154 11.33 54.14 -35.55
CA HIS A 154 12.50 53.93 -36.41
C HIS A 154 12.82 52.44 -36.30
N GLU A 155 12.23 51.67 -37.19
CA GLU A 155 12.48 50.21 -37.26
C GLU A 155 13.95 49.96 -37.61
N GLU A 156 14.80 49.87 -36.58
CA GLU A 156 16.00 49.09 -36.70
C GLU A 156 15.54 47.62 -36.70
N VAL A 157 15.44 47.06 -37.87
CA VAL A 157 15.19 45.62 -38.01
C VAL A 157 16.34 44.92 -37.31
N GLU A 158 16.05 44.26 -36.16
CA GLU A 158 17.03 43.41 -35.48
C GLU A 158 17.40 42.27 -36.41
N LEU A 159 18.51 42.39 -37.05
CA LEU A 159 19.06 41.37 -37.93
C LEU A 159 19.87 40.37 -37.11
N VAL A 160 19.93 39.15 -37.59
CA VAL A 160 20.78 38.08 -37.05
C VAL A 160 22.19 38.64 -36.74
N SER A 161 22.82 38.15 -35.65
CA SER A 161 24.13 38.64 -35.23
C SER A 161 25.18 38.51 -36.38
N ILE A 162 26.16 39.38 -36.37
CA ILE A 162 27.19 39.39 -37.43
C ILE A 162 27.95 38.06 -37.43
N GLU A 163 28.20 37.49 -36.28
CA GLU A 163 28.93 36.22 -36.15
C GLU A 163 28.09 35.03 -36.64
N GLU A 164 26.82 34.94 -36.31
CA GLU A 164 25.91 33.90 -36.82
C GLU A 164 25.74 34.03 -38.34
N PHE A 165 25.62 35.26 -38.85
CA PHE A 165 25.54 35.50 -40.29
C PHE A 165 26.75 34.93 -41.04
N TYR A 166 27.96 35.17 -40.57
CA TYR A 166 29.16 34.67 -41.27
C TYR A 166 29.39 33.15 -41.06
N ASN A 167 28.87 32.57 -39.99
CA ASN A 167 28.96 31.14 -39.73
C ASN A 167 27.93 30.31 -40.49
N GLU A 168 26.69 30.83 -40.63
CA GLU A 168 25.58 30.05 -41.20
C GLU A 168 25.24 30.44 -42.65
N ALA A 169 25.59 31.65 -43.10
CA ALA A 169 25.25 32.06 -44.45
C ALA A 169 26.19 31.45 -45.49
N PRO A 170 25.65 30.96 -46.61
CA PRO A 170 26.48 30.48 -47.71
C PRO A 170 27.42 31.60 -48.24
N PRO A 171 28.61 31.25 -48.73
CA PRO A 171 29.61 32.20 -49.19
C PRO A 171 29.15 33.07 -50.35
N GLU A 172 28.12 32.60 -51.07
CA GLU A 172 27.48 33.35 -52.16
C GLU A 172 26.71 34.59 -51.67
N ILE A 173 26.15 34.55 -50.46
CA ILE A 173 25.37 35.63 -49.82
C ILE A 173 26.26 36.46 -48.90
N SER A 174 27.13 35.80 -48.12
CA SER A 174 27.97 36.46 -47.12
C SER A 174 29.07 37.34 -47.72
N LYS A 175 29.59 36.99 -48.90
CA LYS A 175 30.66 37.70 -49.66
C LYS A 175 31.63 38.49 -48.77
N PRO A 176 32.41 37.83 -47.91
CA PRO A 176 33.18 38.49 -46.86
C PRO A 176 34.15 39.53 -47.37
N GLU A 177 34.63 39.42 -48.60
CA GLU A 177 35.53 40.36 -49.23
C GLU A 177 34.91 41.75 -49.43
N MET A 178 33.59 41.85 -49.65
CA MET A 178 32.88 43.11 -49.86
C MET A 178 32.16 43.61 -48.60
N THR A 179 31.63 42.66 -47.76
CA THR A 179 30.80 43.01 -46.63
C THR A 179 31.59 43.39 -45.37
N LEU A 180 32.87 43.06 -45.27
CA LEU A 180 33.72 43.49 -44.16
C LEU A 180 34.20 44.93 -44.30
N GLY A 181 34.21 45.46 -45.52
CA GLY A 181 34.66 46.81 -45.79
C GLY A 181 33.55 47.90 -45.78
N ASP A 182 32.30 47.53 -45.99
CA ASP A 182 31.14 48.42 -46.05
C ASP A 182 29.99 47.96 -45.16
N PRO A 183 29.68 48.68 -44.05
CA PRO A 183 28.61 48.33 -43.13
C PRO A 183 27.22 48.38 -43.77
N HIS A 184 27.01 49.13 -44.82
CA HIS A 184 25.74 49.18 -45.56
C HIS A 184 25.54 47.88 -46.37
N GLN A 185 26.55 47.42 -47.07
CA GLN A 185 26.57 46.20 -47.85
C GLN A 185 26.38 44.98 -46.87
N GLN A 186 26.99 45.02 -45.70
CA GLN A 186 26.82 44.00 -44.66
C GLN A 186 25.35 43.93 -44.21
N THR A 187 24.70 45.07 -43.96
CA THR A 187 23.30 45.10 -43.54
C THR A 187 22.38 44.58 -44.64
N LEU A 188 22.63 44.92 -45.91
CA LEU A 188 21.87 44.35 -47.01
C LEU A 188 22.02 42.87 -47.18
N SER A 189 23.23 42.36 -47.08
CA SER A 189 23.48 40.91 -47.19
C SER A 189 22.85 40.13 -46.02
N ARG A 190 22.80 40.70 -44.82
CA ARG A 190 22.09 40.13 -43.67
C ARG A 190 20.58 40.14 -43.90
N LEU A 191 20.00 41.19 -44.49
CA LEU A 191 18.59 41.22 -44.88
C LEU A 191 18.25 40.19 -45.94
N ASP A 192 19.11 40.00 -46.95
CA ASP A 192 18.93 38.97 -47.97
C ASP A 192 19.00 37.57 -47.38
N TRP A 193 19.90 37.34 -46.43
CA TRP A 193 19.99 36.08 -45.70
C TRP A 193 18.72 35.78 -44.88
N GLU A 194 18.23 36.75 -44.12
CA GLU A 194 16.96 36.63 -43.40
C GLU A 194 15.78 36.38 -44.32
N LEU A 195 15.71 37.06 -45.44
CA LEU A 195 14.67 36.82 -46.43
C LEU A 195 14.71 35.37 -46.94
N GLU A 196 15.88 34.84 -47.19
CA GLU A 196 16.06 33.45 -47.63
C GLU A 196 15.66 32.46 -46.54
N GLN A 197 16.02 32.72 -45.31
CA GLN A 197 15.60 31.89 -44.17
C GLN A 197 14.08 31.91 -43.97
N ARG A 198 13.46 33.10 -44.10
CA ARG A 198 11.99 33.24 -44.02
C ARG A 198 11.29 32.49 -45.14
N LYS A 199 11.79 32.54 -46.35
CA LYS A 199 11.27 31.75 -47.49
C LYS A 199 11.36 30.25 -47.21
N ARG A 200 12.50 29.78 -46.73
CA ARG A 200 12.72 28.38 -46.39
C ARG A 200 11.82 27.90 -45.26
N LEU A 201 11.61 28.73 -44.22
CA LEU A 201 10.68 28.43 -43.12
C LEU A 201 9.23 28.42 -43.63
N ALA A 202 8.83 29.36 -44.50
CA ALA A 202 7.49 29.37 -45.10
C ALA A 202 7.22 28.13 -45.96
N GLU A 203 8.24 27.63 -46.64
CA GLU A 203 8.16 26.38 -47.42
C GLU A 203 7.98 25.15 -46.51
N LYS A 204 8.81 25.03 -45.47
CA LYS A 204 8.65 23.98 -44.43
C LYS A 204 7.29 24.03 -43.72
N TYR A 205 6.78 25.26 -43.48
CA TYR A 205 5.45 25.43 -42.89
C TYR A 205 4.35 24.90 -43.82
N LYS A 206 4.45 25.21 -45.13
CA LYS A 206 3.51 24.67 -46.15
C LYS A 206 3.56 23.13 -46.21
N GLU A 207 4.78 22.56 -46.19
CA GLU A 207 4.97 21.10 -46.17
C GLU A 207 4.34 20.47 -44.93
N SER A 208 4.55 21.10 -43.75
CA SER A 208 3.97 20.65 -42.48
C SER A 208 2.44 20.73 -42.49
N LEU A 209 1.86 21.80 -43.06
CA LEU A 209 0.42 21.94 -43.24
C LEU A 209 -0.14 20.84 -44.16
N ALA A 210 0.51 20.58 -45.30
CA ALA A 210 0.12 19.54 -46.23
C ALA A 210 0.19 18.14 -45.58
N SER A 211 1.24 17.91 -44.77
CA SER A 211 1.37 16.67 -44.00
C SER A 211 0.26 16.51 -42.95
N LYS A 212 -0.06 17.59 -42.22
CA LYS A 212 -1.18 17.64 -41.27
C LYS A 212 -2.51 17.28 -41.94
N GLU A 213 -2.79 17.90 -43.09
CA GLU A 213 -4.02 17.67 -43.84
C GLU A 213 -4.13 16.20 -44.32
N LYS A 214 -2.99 15.62 -44.77
CA LYS A 214 -2.92 14.22 -45.14
C LYS A 214 -3.25 13.28 -43.96
N ILE A 215 -2.64 13.56 -42.81
CA ILE A 215 -2.87 12.76 -41.58
C ILE A 215 -4.33 12.90 -41.12
N LEU A 216 -4.92 14.11 -41.20
CA LEU A 216 -6.33 14.30 -40.86
C LEU A 216 -7.26 13.47 -41.76
N LYS A 217 -7.01 13.40 -43.06
CA LYS A 217 -7.76 12.57 -44.00
C LYS A 217 -7.61 11.06 -43.65
N GLU A 218 -6.40 10.63 -43.31
CA GLU A 218 -6.16 9.25 -42.86
C GLU A 218 -6.91 8.91 -41.57
N ILE A 219 -6.97 9.85 -40.63
CA ILE A 219 -7.74 9.69 -39.38
C ILE A 219 -9.24 9.54 -39.69
N GLU A 220 -9.76 10.35 -40.62
CA GLU A 220 -11.18 10.33 -40.98
C GLU A 220 -11.55 9.01 -41.65
N VAL A 221 -10.74 8.51 -42.56
CA VAL A 221 -10.92 7.19 -43.19
C VAL A 221 -10.88 6.06 -42.14
N LYS A 222 -9.95 6.13 -41.17
CA LYS A 222 -9.87 5.15 -40.10
C LYS A 222 -11.08 5.21 -39.17
N LYS A 223 -11.57 6.42 -38.86
CA LYS A 223 -12.80 6.62 -38.07
C LYS A 223 -14.02 6.01 -38.78
N GLU A 224 -14.15 6.27 -40.08
CA GLU A 224 -15.23 5.69 -40.89
C GLU A 224 -15.14 4.17 -40.95
N TYR A 225 -13.93 3.62 -41.12
CA TYR A 225 -13.70 2.19 -41.01
C TYR A 225 -14.16 1.60 -39.70
N LEU A 226 -13.79 2.23 -38.57
CA LEU A 226 -14.18 1.79 -37.23
C LEU A 226 -15.70 1.90 -37.01
N SER A 227 -16.34 2.97 -37.52
CA SER A 227 -17.79 3.13 -37.41
C SER A 227 -18.56 2.05 -38.21
N ASN A 228 -17.99 1.63 -39.32
CA ASN A 228 -18.55 0.57 -40.14
C ASN A 228 -18.27 -0.84 -39.61
N LEU A 229 -17.26 -0.99 -38.75
CA LEU A 229 -16.91 -2.31 -38.18
C LEU A 229 -17.99 -2.82 -37.22
N GLN A 230 -18.55 -1.92 -36.41
CA GLN A 230 -19.55 -2.28 -35.40
C GLN A 230 -20.86 -2.86 -36.01
N PRO A 231 -21.47 -2.24 -37.06
CA PRO A 231 -22.62 -2.83 -37.72
C PRO A 231 -22.35 -4.21 -38.34
N ARG A 232 -21.16 -4.42 -38.91
CA ARG A 232 -20.75 -5.70 -39.44
C ARG A 232 -20.60 -6.79 -38.39
N LEU A 233 -20.00 -6.43 -37.23
CA LEU A 233 -19.90 -7.36 -36.09
C LEU A 233 -21.28 -7.70 -35.53
N ASN A 234 -22.18 -6.73 -35.45
CA ASN A 234 -23.57 -6.96 -35.03
C ASN A 234 -24.32 -7.89 -36.01
N SER A 235 -24.09 -7.72 -37.31
CA SER A 235 -24.65 -8.63 -38.31
C SER A 235 -24.15 -10.07 -38.16
N ILE A 236 -22.85 -10.27 -37.88
CA ILE A 236 -22.28 -11.57 -37.56
C ILE A 236 -22.88 -12.17 -36.30
N MET A 237 -23.01 -11.35 -35.24
CA MET A 237 -23.66 -11.77 -33.99
C MET A 237 -25.11 -12.23 -34.26
N GLN A 238 -25.91 -11.44 -34.98
CA GLN A 238 -27.27 -11.83 -35.33
C GLN A 238 -27.35 -13.12 -36.17
N ALA A 239 -26.43 -13.28 -37.12
CA ALA A 239 -26.36 -14.52 -37.94
C ALA A 239 -25.95 -15.75 -37.10
N SER A 240 -25.27 -15.54 -35.95
CA SER A 240 -24.88 -16.62 -35.04
C SER A 240 -25.96 -17.04 -34.04
N LEU A 241 -27.01 -16.22 -33.84
CA LEU A 241 -28.07 -16.47 -32.84
C LEU A 241 -28.75 -17.87 -33.00
N PRO A 242 -29.12 -18.34 -34.20
CA PRO A 242 -29.74 -19.65 -34.32
C PRO A 242 -28.83 -20.81 -33.90
N VAL A 243 -27.52 -20.67 -34.12
CA VAL A 243 -26.53 -21.67 -33.70
C VAL A 243 -26.39 -21.67 -32.15
N GLN A 244 -26.48 -20.51 -31.55
CA GLN A 244 -26.37 -20.32 -30.11
C GLN A 244 -27.58 -20.88 -29.36
N GLU A 245 -28.79 -20.70 -29.90
CA GLU A 245 -30.03 -21.31 -29.39
C GLU A 245 -29.97 -22.85 -29.47
N TYR A 246 -29.47 -23.38 -30.56
CA TYR A 246 -29.29 -24.83 -30.74
C TYR A 246 -28.31 -25.42 -29.71
N LEU A 247 -27.28 -24.68 -29.32
CA LEU A 247 -26.29 -25.09 -28.35
C LEU A 247 -26.71 -24.83 -26.88
N SER A 248 -27.94 -24.33 -26.64
CA SER A 248 -28.48 -24.00 -25.29
C SER A 248 -27.56 -23.05 -24.46
N MET A 249 -26.93 -22.11 -25.12
CA MET A 249 -26.11 -21.11 -24.46
C MET A 249 -26.98 -19.93 -24.01
N PRO A 250 -26.93 -19.47 -22.71
CA PRO A 250 -27.77 -18.36 -22.19
C PRO A 250 -27.24 -17.00 -22.65
N PHE A 251 -27.21 -16.77 -23.95
CA PHE A 251 -26.59 -15.60 -24.56
C PHE A 251 -27.33 -14.28 -24.29
N ASP A 252 -28.65 -14.32 -24.18
CA ASP A 252 -29.44 -13.10 -24.03
C ASP A 252 -29.14 -12.31 -22.74
N GLN A 253 -28.92 -13.02 -21.64
CA GLN A 253 -28.54 -12.36 -20.37
C GLN A 253 -27.10 -11.84 -20.44
N VAL A 254 -26.22 -12.64 -21.01
CA VAL A 254 -24.82 -12.28 -21.21
C VAL A 254 -24.70 -11.11 -22.19
N HIS A 255 -25.48 -11.12 -23.26
CA HIS A 255 -25.47 -10.08 -24.28
C HIS A 255 -25.95 -8.73 -23.72
N LYS A 256 -27.05 -8.71 -22.94
CA LYS A 256 -27.54 -7.50 -22.27
C LYS A 256 -26.50 -6.91 -21.34
N GLN A 257 -25.78 -7.75 -20.60
CA GLN A 257 -24.69 -7.29 -19.74
C GLN A 257 -23.54 -6.69 -20.57
N TYR A 258 -23.17 -7.29 -21.68
CA TYR A 258 -22.13 -6.76 -22.57
C TYR A 258 -22.56 -5.49 -23.31
N GLU A 259 -23.83 -5.35 -23.65
CA GLU A 259 -24.36 -4.09 -24.19
C GLU A 259 -24.26 -2.95 -23.15
N THR A 260 -24.63 -3.24 -21.91
CA THR A 260 -24.45 -2.27 -20.81
C THR A 260 -22.99 -1.99 -20.57
N ALA A 261 -22.13 -3.00 -20.67
CA ALA A 261 -20.68 -2.87 -20.48
C ALA A 261 -20.00 -1.92 -21.47
N ARG A 262 -20.57 -1.72 -22.66
CA ARG A 262 -20.04 -0.74 -23.64
C ARG A 262 -20.08 0.69 -23.16
N HIS A 263 -20.95 1.00 -22.20
CA HIS A 263 -21.08 2.32 -21.61
C HIS A 263 -20.25 2.50 -20.34
N LEU A 264 -19.49 1.46 -19.96
CA LEU A 264 -18.55 1.56 -18.84
C LEU A 264 -17.29 2.36 -19.26
N PRO A 265 -16.71 3.13 -18.36
CA PRO A 265 -15.40 3.71 -18.59
C PRO A 265 -14.34 2.60 -18.69
N PRO A 266 -13.22 2.83 -19.40
CA PRO A 266 -12.24 1.78 -19.69
C PRO A 266 -11.79 0.99 -18.45
N PRO A 267 -11.52 1.58 -17.27
CA PRO A 267 -11.10 0.82 -16.11
C PRO A 267 -12.17 -0.13 -15.56
N LEU A 268 -13.43 0.31 -15.52
CA LEU A 268 -14.53 -0.55 -15.10
C LEU A 268 -14.84 -1.64 -16.13
N TYR A 269 -14.67 -1.34 -17.41
CA TYR A 269 -14.82 -2.32 -18.47
C TYR A 269 -13.77 -3.44 -18.36
N VAL A 270 -12.50 -3.09 -18.16
CA VAL A 270 -11.41 -4.05 -17.97
C VAL A 270 -11.69 -4.94 -16.76
N LEU A 271 -12.11 -4.33 -15.64
CA LEU A 271 -12.49 -5.06 -14.43
C LEU A 271 -13.65 -6.04 -14.71
N PHE A 272 -14.71 -5.58 -15.39
CA PHE A 272 -15.87 -6.39 -15.69
C PHE A 272 -15.50 -7.61 -16.53
N VAL A 273 -14.71 -7.41 -17.60
CA VAL A 273 -14.27 -8.49 -18.48
C VAL A 273 -13.41 -9.52 -17.74
N GLN A 274 -12.44 -9.05 -16.95
CA GLN A 274 -11.55 -9.94 -16.20
C GLN A 274 -12.30 -10.72 -15.12
N ALA A 275 -13.16 -10.05 -14.35
CA ALA A 275 -13.94 -10.69 -13.29
C ALA A 275 -14.95 -11.70 -13.87
N SER A 276 -15.60 -11.35 -14.99
CA SER A 276 -16.53 -12.25 -15.67
C SER A 276 -15.83 -13.47 -16.24
N ALA A 277 -14.67 -13.29 -16.88
CA ALA A 277 -13.86 -14.38 -17.42
C ALA A 277 -13.36 -15.31 -16.30
N TYR A 278 -12.89 -14.74 -15.18
CA TYR A 278 -12.47 -15.51 -14.03
C TYR A 278 -13.64 -16.28 -13.40
N GLY A 279 -14.80 -15.65 -13.24
CA GLY A 279 -16.01 -16.29 -12.72
C GLY A 279 -16.45 -17.47 -13.57
N GLN A 280 -16.42 -17.32 -14.89
CA GLN A 280 -16.81 -18.40 -15.82
C GLN A 280 -15.80 -19.55 -15.87
N ALA A 281 -14.50 -19.22 -15.87
CA ALA A 281 -13.45 -20.21 -16.06
C ALA A 281 -13.02 -20.91 -14.76
N CYS A 282 -12.92 -20.18 -13.66
CA CYS A 282 -12.26 -20.65 -12.44
C CYS A 282 -13.19 -20.74 -11.23
N ASP A 283 -14.23 -19.89 -11.15
CA ASP A 283 -14.99 -19.73 -9.92
C ASP A 283 -16.49 -19.49 -10.14
N LYS A 284 -17.25 -20.57 -10.22
CA LYS A 284 -18.72 -20.55 -10.41
C LYS A 284 -19.49 -19.86 -9.26
N LYS A 285 -18.84 -19.57 -8.13
CA LYS A 285 -19.45 -18.86 -6.99
C LYS A 285 -19.27 -17.36 -7.07
N LEU A 286 -18.59 -16.86 -8.08
CA LEU A 286 -18.44 -15.45 -8.37
C LEU A 286 -19.56 -14.99 -9.31
N VAL A 287 -20.29 -13.96 -8.90
CA VAL A 287 -21.31 -13.33 -9.74
C VAL A 287 -20.89 -11.89 -10.00
N VAL A 288 -20.86 -11.50 -11.28
CA VAL A 288 -20.50 -10.14 -11.70
C VAL A 288 -21.72 -9.50 -12.33
N ALA A 289 -22.03 -8.26 -11.94
CA ALA A 289 -23.13 -7.50 -12.54
C ALA A 289 -22.73 -6.03 -12.71
N ILE A 290 -23.50 -5.32 -13.52
CA ILE A 290 -23.36 -3.87 -13.73
C ILE A 290 -24.59 -3.22 -13.15
N GLU A 291 -24.41 -2.22 -12.29
CA GLU A 291 -25.48 -1.45 -11.65
C GLU A 291 -25.33 0.03 -11.97
N GLY A 292 -26.44 0.75 -12.04
CA GLY A 292 -26.47 2.18 -12.23
C GLY A 292 -27.39 2.66 -13.33
N ASN A 293 -27.32 3.94 -13.68
CA ASN A 293 -28.15 4.57 -14.68
C ASN A 293 -27.50 4.52 -16.07
N VAL A 294 -28.02 3.64 -16.93
CA VAL A 294 -27.49 3.43 -18.28
C VAL A 294 -27.75 4.64 -19.18
N GLU A 295 -28.85 5.37 -18.98
CA GLU A 295 -29.19 6.52 -19.82
C GLU A 295 -28.24 7.70 -19.55
N GLU A 296 -27.89 7.95 -18.29
CA GLU A 296 -26.88 8.94 -17.95
C GLU A 296 -25.48 8.56 -18.47
N ALA A 297 -25.14 7.27 -18.45
CA ALA A 297 -23.90 6.79 -19.03
C ALA A 297 -23.85 6.96 -20.55
N LYS A 298 -24.95 6.72 -21.23
CA LYS A 298 -25.08 6.98 -22.67
C LYS A 298 -24.93 8.46 -23.00
N ALA A 299 -25.48 9.34 -22.16
CA ALA A 299 -25.35 10.79 -22.34
C ALA A 299 -23.90 11.25 -22.23
N LEU A 300 -23.11 10.63 -21.33
CA LEU A 300 -21.68 10.93 -21.17
C LEU A 300 -20.82 10.38 -22.32
N CYS A 301 -21.26 9.33 -23.01
CA CYS A 301 -20.56 8.75 -24.15
C CYS A 301 -20.80 9.48 -25.47
N LYS A 302 -21.79 10.39 -25.53
CA LYS A 302 -21.97 11.24 -26.73
C LYS A 302 -20.87 12.30 -26.75
N PRO A 303 -20.11 12.44 -27.87
CA PRO A 303 -19.19 13.56 -27.99
C PRO A 303 -20.01 14.85 -27.85
N PRO A 304 -19.48 15.90 -27.21
CA PRO A 304 -20.11 17.20 -27.23
C PRO A 304 -20.32 17.57 -28.71
N GLU A 305 -21.57 17.82 -29.08
CA GLU A 305 -21.85 18.43 -30.40
C GLU A 305 -21.01 19.69 -30.45
N ASP A 306 -20.19 19.81 -31.51
CA ASP A 306 -19.32 20.93 -31.76
C ASP A 306 -20.09 22.24 -31.52
N SER A 307 -19.87 22.87 -30.38
CA SER A 307 -20.04 24.28 -30.25
C SER A 307 -18.89 24.86 -31.08
N GLN A 308 -19.19 25.28 -32.30
CA GLN A 308 -18.33 26.14 -33.10
C GLN A 308 -17.86 27.27 -32.19
N ASP A 309 -16.56 27.25 -31.90
CA ASP A 309 -15.87 28.40 -31.37
C ASP A 309 -15.92 29.49 -32.46
N ASP A 310 -16.95 30.32 -32.40
CA ASP A 310 -16.91 31.67 -32.99
C ASP A 310 -16.10 32.55 -32.00
N GLU A 311 -14.79 32.55 -32.19
CA GLU A 311 -13.94 33.64 -31.76
C GLU A 311 -14.33 34.88 -32.55
N SER A 312 -15.26 35.67 -32.03
CA SER A 312 -15.39 37.06 -32.41
C SER A 312 -15.19 37.95 -31.19
N ASP A 313 -13.98 38.48 -31.12
CA ASP A 313 -13.67 39.69 -30.41
C ASP A 313 -14.67 40.79 -30.80
N SER A 314 -15.50 41.20 -29.86
CA SER A 314 -16.10 42.54 -29.92
C SER A 314 -16.45 42.99 -28.50
N ASP A 315 -15.65 43.91 -28.01
CA ASP A 315 -15.99 44.84 -26.95
C ASP A 315 -17.30 45.58 -27.31
N ALA A 316 -18.34 45.33 -26.55
CA ALA A 316 -19.47 46.23 -26.45
C ALA A 316 -20.06 46.13 -25.05
N GLU A 317 -19.84 47.19 -24.30
CA GLU A 317 -20.57 47.54 -23.11
C GLU A 317 -22.08 47.61 -23.41
N GLU A 318 -22.89 46.77 -22.74
CA GLU A 318 -24.27 47.11 -22.47
C GLU A 318 -24.69 46.59 -21.09
N GLU A 319 -24.97 47.57 -20.23
CA GLU A 319 -25.69 47.41 -18.99
C GLU A 319 -27.07 46.77 -19.24
N GLN A 320 -27.33 45.59 -18.69
CA GLN A 320 -28.68 45.24 -18.29
C GLN A 320 -28.69 44.42 -17.01
N THR A 321 -29.24 45.08 -16.03
CA THR A 321 -29.59 44.64 -14.70
C THR A 321 -30.43 43.34 -14.69
N THR A 322 -29.85 42.24 -14.24
CA THR A 322 -30.61 41.26 -13.48
C THR A 322 -29.74 40.77 -12.29
N LYS A 323 -30.22 41.13 -11.10
CA LYS A 323 -29.64 40.74 -9.83
C LYS A 323 -29.63 39.20 -9.69
N ARG A 324 -28.63 38.50 -10.22
CA ARG A 324 -28.24 37.19 -9.78
C ARG A 324 -27.31 37.36 -8.58
N ARG A 325 -27.79 36.98 -7.39
CA ARG A 325 -26.93 36.85 -6.19
C ARG A 325 -25.69 36.06 -6.59
N ARG A 326 -24.52 36.70 -6.52
CA ARG A 326 -23.23 35.97 -6.64
C ARG A 326 -23.22 34.92 -5.54
N PRO A 327 -23.01 33.63 -5.88
CA PRO A 327 -22.84 32.62 -4.85
C PRO A 327 -21.63 33.01 -3.98
N THR A 328 -21.77 32.87 -2.69
CA THR A 328 -20.71 33.09 -1.72
C THR A 328 -19.53 32.19 -2.10
N LEU A 329 -18.30 32.63 -1.93
CA LEU A 329 -17.06 31.93 -2.32
C LEU A 329 -17.06 30.45 -1.84
N GLY A 330 -17.70 30.17 -0.70
CA GLY A 330 -17.89 28.82 -0.15
C GLY A 330 -18.75 27.91 -1.03
N VAL A 331 -19.84 28.41 -1.62
CA VAL A 331 -20.73 27.62 -2.48
C VAL A 331 -20.03 27.23 -3.79
N GLN A 332 -19.21 28.11 -4.35
CA GLN A 332 -18.44 27.80 -5.56
C GLN A 332 -17.34 26.74 -5.31
N LEU A 333 -16.76 26.74 -4.11
CA LEU A 333 -15.76 25.72 -3.72
C LEU A 333 -16.43 24.35 -3.49
N ASP A 334 -17.60 24.32 -2.86
CA ASP A 334 -18.34 23.08 -2.63
C ASP A 334 -18.86 22.46 -3.94
N ASP A 335 -19.28 23.28 -4.89
CA ASP A 335 -19.68 22.80 -6.22
C ASP A 335 -18.48 22.23 -7.00
N LYS A 336 -17.32 22.88 -6.92
CA LYS A 336 -16.07 22.36 -7.52
C LYS A 336 -15.62 21.05 -6.84
N ARG A 337 -15.79 20.92 -5.52
CA ARG A 337 -15.50 19.66 -4.79
C ARG A 337 -16.39 18.53 -5.26
N LYS A 338 -17.71 18.79 -5.36
CA LYS A 338 -18.67 17.80 -5.86
C LYS A 338 -18.39 17.36 -7.29
N GLU A 339 -18.05 18.32 -8.15
CA GLU A 339 -17.68 18.03 -9.54
C GLU A 339 -16.40 17.19 -9.61
N MET A 340 -15.38 17.51 -8.80
CA MET A 340 -14.14 16.73 -8.75
C MET A 340 -14.36 15.30 -8.28
N LEU A 341 -15.26 15.10 -7.29
CA LEU A 341 -15.55 13.80 -6.71
C LEU A 341 -16.65 13.04 -7.44
N LYS A 342 -17.06 13.50 -8.62
CA LYS A 342 -18.13 12.91 -9.40
C LYS A 342 -17.80 11.50 -9.84
N ARG A 343 -18.73 10.57 -9.54
CA ARG A 343 -18.66 9.18 -9.95
C ARG A 343 -19.24 9.00 -11.35
N HIS A 344 -18.74 7.99 -12.03
CA HIS A 344 -19.44 7.48 -13.21
C HIS A 344 -20.79 6.89 -12.81
N PRO A 345 -21.85 7.11 -13.59
CA PRO A 345 -23.21 6.63 -13.25
C PRO A 345 -23.36 5.11 -13.23
N LEU A 346 -22.46 4.38 -13.88
CA LEU A 346 -22.39 2.91 -13.82
C LEU A 346 -21.30 2.47 -12.86
N SER A 347 -21.58 1.38 -12.16
CA SER A 347 -20.64 0.66 -11.26
C SER A 347 -20.64 -0.82 -11.58
N VAL A 348 -19.55 -1.50 -11.25
CA VAL A 348 -19.43 -2.96 -11.40
C VAL A 348 -19.53 -3.59 -10.01
N THR A 349 -20.43 -4.54 -9.86
CA THR A 349 -20.58 -5.31 -8.63
C THR A 349 -20.03 -6.72 -8.82
N VAL A 350 -19.30 -7.18 -7.82
CA VAL A 350 -18.72 -8.52 -7.76
C VAL A 350 -19.17 -9.18 -6.45
N ASP A 351 -20.02 -10.15 -6.53
CA ASP A 351 -20.53 -10.92 -5.41
C ASP A 351 -19.74 -12.21 -5.22
N LEU A 352 -19.02 -12.27 -4.11
CA LEU A 352 -18.22 -13.43 -3.68
C LEU A 352 -19.06 -14.29 -2.74
N LYS A 353 -19.66 -15.35 -3.26
CA LYS A 353 -20.45 -16.29 -2.46
C LYS A 353 -19.52 -17.27 -1.72
N CYS A 354 -19.63 -17.28 -0.38
CA CYS A 354 -19.08 -18.28 0.51
C CYS A 354 -20.19 -19.29 0.92
N LYS A 355 -19.91 -20.20 1.83
CA LYS A 355 -20.90 -21.25 2.23
C LYS A 355 -22.19 -20.66 2.78
N ASP A 356 -22.08 -19.79 3.81
CA ASP A 356 -23.22 -19.22 4.54
C ASP A 356 -23.23 -17.68 4.54
N SER A 357 -22.37 -17.08 3.76
CA SER A 357 -22.17 -15.63 3.69
C SER A 357 -21.83 -15.19 2.28
N SER A 358 -22.04 -13.92 1.99
CA SER A 358 -21.55 -13.32 0.75
C SER A 358 -20.89 -11.97 1.01
N MET A 359 -19.95 -11.63 0.15
CA MET A 359 -19.27 -10.34 0.13
C MET A 359 -19.51 -9.68 -1.21
N LEU A 360 -20.30 -8.62 -1.21
CA LEU A 360 -20.57 -7.81 -2.37
C LEU A 360 -19.57 -6.66 -2.44
N LEU A 361 -18.75 -6.67 -3.46
CA LEU A 361 -17.80 -5.59 -3.79
C LEU A 361 -18.41 -4.72 -4.87
N THR A 362 -18.56 -3.42 -4.62
CA THR A 362 -19.05 -2.46 -5.61
C THR A 362 -17.92 -1.52 -6.01
N PHE A 363 -17.58 -1.53 -7.28
CA PHE A 363 -16.49 -0.74 -7.83
C PHE A 363 -17.05 0.50 -8.54
N TYR A 364 -16.52 1.66 -8.18
CA TYR A 364 -16.86 2.94 -8.78
C TYR A 364 -15.64 3.54 -9.47
N TYR A 365 -15.88 4.39 -10.43
CA TYR A 365 -14.84 5.15 -11.11
C TYR A 365 -15.08 6.65 -10.92
N LEU A 366 -14.09 7.35 -10.41
CA LEU A 366 -14.08 8.80 -10.25
C LEU A 366 -13.49 9.44 -11.49
N MET A 367 -14.35 10.03 -12.32
CA MET A 367 -14.00 10.47 -13.67
C MET A 367 -12.88 11.53 -13.66
N ASN A 368 -13.00 12.54 -12.82
CA ASN A 368 -12.07 13.67 -12.79
C ASN A 368 -10.75 13.35 -12.07
N LEU A 369 -10.74 12.36 -11.19
CA LEU A 369 -9.55 11.88 -10.48
C LEU A 369 -8.84 10.73 -11.19
N ASN A 370 -9.49 10.12 -12.17
CA ASN A 370 -9.01 8.92 -12.85
C ASN A 370 -8.59 7.82 -11.86
N VAL A 371 -9.44 7.54 -10.88
CA VAL A 371 -9.19 6.56 -9.81
C VAL A 371 -10.42 5.67 -9.64
N MET A 372 -10.19 4.38 -9.43
CA MET A 372 -11.22 3.44 -9.05
C MET A 372 -11.32 3.34 -7.53
N THR A 373 -12.53 3.23 -7.03
CA THR A 373 -12.81 3.00 -5.61
C THR A 373 -13.67 1.76 -5.43
N VAL A 374 -13.61 1.14 -4.26
CA VAL A 374 -14.39 -0.04 -3.91
C VAL A 374 -15.13 0.15 -2.59
N LYS A 375 -16.38 -0.28 -2.57
CA LYS A 375 -17.16 -0.48 -1.35
C LYS A 375 -17.43 -1.95 -1.14
N VAL A 376 -17.53 -2.37 0.11
CA VAL A 376 -17.89 -3.73 0.45
C VAL A 376 -19.16 -3.75 1.31
N LYS A 377 -20.01 -4.72 1.03
CA LYS A 377 -21.16 -5.05 1.86
C LYS A 377 -21.13 -6.55 2.13
N VAL A 378 -21.16 -6.92 3.40
CA VAL A 378 -21.18 -8.32 3.82
C VAL A 378 -22.58 -8.72 4.18
N THR A 379 -23.03 -9.86 3.68
CA THR A 379 -24.22 -10.54 4.15
C THR A 379 -23.78 -11.71 5.03
N ALA A 380 -23.94 -11.52 6.35
CA ALA A 380 -23.62 -12.54 7.35
C ALA A 380 -24.80 -13.48 7.57
N PRO A 381 -24.57 -14.70 8.06
CA PRO A 381 -25.65 -15.63 8.46
C PRO A 381 -26.57 -15.00 9.50
N ALA A 382 -27.87 -15.26 9.40
CA ALA A 382 -28.89 -14.71 10.29
C ALA A 382 -28.72 -15.17 11.77
N GLU A 383 -27.99 -16.24 12.00
CA GLU A 383 -27.74 -16.82 13.34
C GLU A 383 -26.55 -16.21 14.08
N MET A 384 -25.91 -15.17 13.51
CA MET A 384 -24.80 -14.54 14.21
C MET A 384 -25.29 -13.74 15.42
N THR A 385 -24.85 -14.20 16.61
CA THR A 385 -25.03 -13.46 17.86
C THR A 385 -24.35 -12.12 17.79
N THR A 386 -25.03 -11.05 18.22
CA THR A 386 -24.43 -9.73 18.30
C THR A 386 -23.32 -9.70 19.35
N SER A 387 -22.12 -9.34 18.96
CA SER A 387 -20.98 -9.11 19.84
C SER A 387 -20.63 -7.62 19.78
N ILE A 388 -20.43 -7.00 20.93
CA ILE A 388 -20.08 -5.58 21.04
C ILE A 388 -18.65 -5.35 20.60
N SER A 389 -17.75 -6.23 20.99
CA SER A 389 -16.32 -6.15 20.64
C SER A 389 -16.02 -6.52 19.19
N ALA A 390 -16.97 -7.11 18.48
CA ALA A 390 -16.85 -7.49 17.08
C ALA A 390 -17.41 -6.44 16.11
N GLY A 391 -17.88 -5.28 16.59
CA GLY A 391 -18.57 -4.29 15.78
C GLY A 391 -17.84 -3.90 14.49
N ASP A 392 -16.52 -3.74 14.57
CA ASP A 392 -15.70 -3.29 13.44
C ASP A 392 -15.06 -4.40 12.61
N LEU A 393 -15.21 -5.66 13.00
CA LEU A 393 -14.60 -6.79 12.29
C LEU A 393 -15.06 -6.94 10.85
N LEU A 394 -16.33 -6.64 10.59
CA LEU A 394 -16.95 -6.73 9.26
C LEU A 394 -17.05 -5.37 8.57
N SER A 395 -16.42 -4.34 9.13
CA SER A 395 -16.37 -3.03 8.49
C SER A 395 -15.60 -3.09 7.15
N PRO A 396 -15.92 -2.22 6.21
CA PRO A 396 -15.19 -2.12 4.94
C PRO A 396 -13.68 -2.00 5.13
N GLU A 397 -13.26 -1.21 6.10
CA GLU A 397 -11.85 -1.00 6.43
C GLU A 397 -11.19 -2.28 6.92
N SER A 398 -11.79 -2.98 7.86
CA SER A 398 -11.26 -4.25 8.40
C SER A 398 -11.13 -5.35 7.34
N LEU A 399 -12.03 -5.37 6.35
CA LEU A 399 -12.06 -6.41 5.32
C LEU A 399 -11.09 -6.14 4.17
N LEU A 400 -10.93 -4.89 3.76
CA LEU A 400 -10.16 -4.54 2.55
C LEU A 400 -8.80 -3.92 2.83
N SER A 401 -8.62 -3.23 3.98
CA SER A 401 -7.35 -2.61 4.32
C SER A 401 -6.22 -3.64 4.45
N CYS A 402 -5.03 -3.25 4.02
CA CYS A 402 -3.82 -4.08 4.11
C CYS A 402 -4.00 -5.50 3.52
N LEU A 403 -4.82 -5.65 2.46
CA LEU A 403 -4.88 -6.90 1.71
C LEU A 403 -3.53 -7.18 1.06
N TYR A 404 -2.88 -6.13 0.59
CA TYR A 404 -1.47 -6.09 0.24
C TYR A 404 -0.72 -5.19 1.24
N PRO A 405 0.52 -5.53 1.62
CA PRO A 405 1.26 -4.76 2.61
C PRO A 405 1.35 -3.28 2.23
N GLY A 406 0.94 -2.40 3.15
CA GLY A 406 0.98 -0.95 2.96
C GLY A 406 -0.15 -0.34 2.13
N ASP A 407 -1.11 -1.13 1.63
CA ASP A 407 -2.27 -0.62 0.90
C ASP A 407 -3.45 -0.36 1.85
N HIS A 408 -3.46 0.80 2.46
CA HIS A 408 -4.50 1.21 3.42
C HIS A 408 -5.75 1.78 2.76
N GLY A 409 -5.71 2.13 1.48
CA GLY A 409 -6.84 2.71 0.75
C GLY A 409 -7.31 4.07 1.25
N LYS A 410 -6.48 4.81 2.00
CA LYS A 410 -6.79 6.15 2.53
C LYS A 410 -6.32 7.29 1.63
N ARG A 411 -5.30 7.02 0.80
CA ARG A 411 -4.69 8.01 -0.09
C ARG A 411 -5.00 7.69 -1.54
N THR A 412 -5.07 8.72 -2.36
CA THR A 412 -5.21 8.53 -3.81
C THR A 412 -3.96 7.85 -4.37
N PRO A 413 -4.11 6.77 -5.16
CA PRO A 413 -3.00 6.12 -5.81
C PRO A 413 -2.43 6.91 -7.01
N ASN A 414 -3.15 7.93 -7.48
CA ASN A 414 -2.73 8.81 -8.55
C ASN A 414 -2.05 10.07 -7.99
N PRO A 415 -0.74 10.24 -8.15
CA PRO A 415 0.00 11.38 -7.59
C PRO A 415 -0.48 12.74 -8.13
N ALA A 416 -0.98 12.78 -9.38
CA ALA A 416 -1.48 14.00 -9.99
C ALA A 416 -2.69 14.60 -9.25
N ASN A 417 -3.42 13.79 -8.49
CA ASN A 417 -4.59 14.25 -7.75
C ASN A 417 -4.24 15.15 -6.57
N GLN A 418 -3.03 15.04 -6.02
CA GLN A 418 -2.61 15.90 -4.90
C GLN A 418 -2.69 17.39 -5.30
N PHE A 419 -2.21 17.73 -6.47
CA PHE A 419 -2.28 19.09 -6.98
C PHE A 419 -3.73 19.58 -7.21
N GLN A 420 -4.62 18.68 -7.60
CA GLN A 420 -6.03 19.00 -7.77
C GLN A 420 -6.73 19.20 -6.42
N PHE A 421 -6.40 18.40 -5.41
CA PHE A 421 -6.92 18.52 -4.06
C PHE A 421 -6.51 19.85 -3.42
N ASP A 422 -5.26 20.24 -3.57
CA ASP A 422 -4.74 21.51 -3.04
C ASP A 422 -5.50 22.72 -3.63
N LYS A 423 -5.87 22.68 -4.91
CA LYS A 423 -6.66 23.74 -5.58
C LYS A 423 -8.08 23.90 -5.02
N VAL A 424 -8.68 22.83 -4.54
CA VAL A 424 -10.08 22.78 -4.07
C VAL A 424 -10.15 22.78 -2.54
N GLY A 425 -8.99 22.75 -1.88
CA GLY A 425 -8.89 22.73 -0.41
C GLY A 425 -9.37 21.44 0.20
N ILE A 426 -9.15 20.30 -0.47
CA ILE A 426 -9.35 18.95 0.08
C ILE A 426 -8.00 18.53 0.66
N LEU A 427 -7.92 18.38 1.99
CA LEU A 427 -6.69 17.97 2.65
C LEU A 427 -6.36 16.50 2.38
N THR A 428 -7.36 15.65 2.52
CA THR A 428 -7.20 14.20 2.30
C THR A 428 -8.44 13.61 1.65
N LEU A 429 -8.27 12.54 0.86
CA LEU A 429 -9.40 11.78 0.34
C LEU A 429 -10.10 10.97 1.43
N SER A 430 -9.44 10.72 2.57
CA SER A 430 -9.96 9.92 3.68
C SER A 430 -11.30 10.41 4.22
N ASP A 431 -11.56 11.72 4.18
CA ASP A 431 -12.81 12.31 4.67
C ASP A 431 -14.03 11.92 3.81
N TYR A 432 -13.79 11.53 2.56
CA TYR A 432 -14.81 11.18 1.58
C TYR A 432 -14.89 9.68 1.29
N VAL A 433 -14.04 8.86 1.89
CA VAL A 433 -13.96 7.41 1.63
C VAL A 433 -15.25 6.69 1.98
N THR A 434 -15.95 7.10 3.03
CA THR A 434 -17.24 6.53 3.43
C THR A 434 -18.29 6.68 2.33
N GLU A 435 -18.29 7.81 1.62
CA GLU A 435 -19.19 8.05 0.49
C GLU A 435 -18.65 7.45 -0.81
N LEU A 436 -17.39 7.69 -1.13
CA LEU A 436 -16.80 7.34 -2.42
C LEU A 436 -16.33 5.89 -2.53
N GLY A 437 -15.98 5.26 -1.41
CA GLY A 437 -15.29 3.98 -1.35
C GLY A 437 -13.77 4.16 -1.30
N HIS A 438 -13.07 3.08 -0.99
CA HIS A 438 -11.62 3.09 -0.79
C HIS A 438 -10.85 2.93 -2.12
N PRO A 439 -9.84 3.76 -2.41
CA PRO A 439 -9.04 3.70 -3.63
C PRO A 439 -7.82 2.80 -3.50
N TYR A 440 -7.98 1.53 -3.15
CA TYR A 440 -6.85 0.61 -3.01
C TYR A 440 -6.04 0.45 -4.30
N VAL A 441 -4.75 0.21 -4.16
CA VAL A 441 -3.82 0.02 -5.29
C VAL A 441 -4.16 -1.26 -6.09
N TRP A 442 -4.57 -2.33 -5.40
CA TRP A 442 -4.98 -3.56 -6.08
C TRP A 442 -6.24 -3.37 -6.96
N VAL A 443 -7.13 -2.45 -6.57
CA VAL A 443 -8.32 -2.10 -7.36
C VAL A 443 -7.93 -1.42 -8.67
N GLN A 444 -6.95 -0.49 -8.61
CA GLN A 444 -6.44 0.17 -9.81
C GLN A 444 -5.85 -0.84 -10.80
N LYS A 445 -5.11 -1.81 -10.29
CA LYS A 445 -4.54 -2.88 -11.12
C LYS A 445 -5.60 -3.73 -11.82
N TRP A 446 -6.70 -4.02 -11.13
CA TRP A 446 -7.82 -4.74 -11.74
C TRP A 446 -8.48 -3.95 -12.87
N GLY A 447 -8.51 -2.63 -12.76
CA GLY A 447 -8.99 -1.72 -13.81
C GLY A 447 -7.95 -1.39 -14.87
N GLY A 448 -6.73 -1.93 -14.79
CA GLY A 448 -5.65 -1.63 -15.73
C GLY A 448 -5.05 -0.24 -15.56
N LEU A 449 -5.32 0.42 -14.44
CA LEU A 449 -4.75 1.72 -14.13
C LEU A 449 -3.35 1.56 -13.52
N HIS A 450 -2.38 2.23 -14.13
CA HIS A 450 -0.99 2.24 -13.69
C HIS A 450 -0.57 3.69 -13.47
N PHE A 451 -0.15 4.00 -12.25
CA PHE A 451 0.35 5.31 -11.91
C PHE A 451 1.86 5.28 -11.72
N PRO A 452 2.59 6.36 -12.09
CA PRO A 452 4.00 6.48 -11.80
C PRO A 452 4.23 6.34 -10.29
N LYS A 453 5.25 5.59 -9.92
CA LYS A 453 5.57 5.38 -8.51
C LYS A 453 6.49 6.50 -8.06
N ASP A 454 6.02 7.36 -7.17
CA ASP A 454 6.88 8.34 -6.48
C ASP A 454 7.71 7.70 -5.35
N GLN A 455 7.43 6.45 -4.99
CA GLN A 455 8.15 5.73 -3.95
C GLN A 455 8.32 4.25 -4.33
N PRO A 456 9.45 3.63 -4.01
CA PRO A 456 9.64 2.19 -4.13
C PRO A 456 8.81 1.48 -3.06
N GLN A 457 7.50 1.35 -3.28
CA GLN A 457 6.62 0.69 -2.33
C GLN A 457 6.38 -0.75 -2.75
N HIS A 458 6.83 -1.65 -1.90
CA HIS A 458 6.54 -3.07 -1.79
C HIS A 458 6.79 -3.94 -3.02
N PRO A 459 7.70 -4.91 -2.92
CA PRO A 459 8.07 -5.84 -4.00
C PRO A 459 6.89 -6.69 -4.50
N VAL A 460 5.83 -6.84 -3.71
CA VAL A 460 4.64 -7.65 -4.07
C VAL A 460 3.76 -6.95 -5.11
N VAL A 461 3.84 -5.64 -5.24
CA VAL A 461 3.02 -4.85 -6.18
C VAL A 461 3.78 -4.51 -7.46
N ALA A 462 5.06 -4.89 -7.55
CA ALA A 462 5.94 -4.56 -8.67
C ALA A 462 5.63 -5.31 -9.96
N ASP A 463 4.81 -6.37 -9.91
CA ASP A 463 4.42 -7.11 -11.09
C ASP A 463 3.39 -6.29 -11.90
N SER A 464 3.88 -5.64 -12.96
CA SER A 464 3.15 -4.68 -13.77
C SER A 464 2.18 -5.32 -14.78
N SER A 465 2.12 -6.64 -14.85
CA SER A 465 1.26 -7.32 -15.78
C SER A 465 -0.15 -7.55 -15.20
N LEU A 466 -1.18 -7.25 -16.00
CA LEU A 466 -2.53 -7.72 -15.79
C LEU A 466 -2.50 -9.26 -15.91
N SER A 467 -2.24 -9.92 -14.80
CA SER A 467 -2.16 -11.38 -14.77
C SER A 467 -3.46 -11.95 -14.20
N ALA A 468 -4.03 -12.94 -14.86
CA ALA A 468 -5.15 -13.72 -14.35
C ALA A 468 -4.85 -14.31 -12.95
N GLY A 469 -3.60 -14.64 -12.67
CA GLY A 469 -3.14 -15.09 -11.37
C GLY A 469 -3.23 -14.03 -10.26
N HIS A 470 -3.19 -12.74 -10.60
CA HIS A 470 -3.37 -11.68 -9.61
C HIS A 470 -4.82 -11.63 -9.09
N MET A 471 -5.80 -11.73 -9.99
CA MET A 471 -7.22 -11.78 -9.61
C MET A 471 -7.53 -13.01 -8.77
N GLU A 472 -7.07 -14.18 -9.18
CA GLU A 472 -7.25 -15.43 -8.44
C GLU A 472 -6.69 -15.33 -7.00
N LYS A 473 -5.47 -14.82 -6.87
CA LYS A 473 -4.80 -14.65 -5.58
C LYS A 473 -5.55 -13.69 -4.66
N THR A 474 -5.99 -12.56 -5.20
CA THR A 474 -6.75 -11.55 -4.46
C THR A 474 -8.12 -12.10 -4.03
N MET A 475 -8.82 -12.81 -4.91
CA MET A 475 -10.10 -13.44 -4.60
C MET A 475 -9.98 -14.51 -3.50
N LYS A 476 -8.93 -15.32 -3.54
CA LYS A 476 -8.63 -16.29 -2.47
C LYS A 476 -8.37 -15.59 -1.13
N TRP A 477 -7.63 -14.49 -1.15
CA TRP A 477 -7.34 -13.73 0.07
C TRP A 477 -8.58 -13.04 0.64
N LEU A 478 -9.44 -12.49 -0.21
CA LEU A 478 -10.71 -11.88 0.22
C LEU A 478 -11.62 -12.92 0.89
N ARG A 479 -11.73 -14.12 0.32
CA ARG A 479 -12.50 -15.21 0.94
C ARG A 479 -11.91 -15.65 2.27
N LEU A 480 -10.62 -15.91 2.31
CA LEU A 480 -9.93 -16.27 3.54
C LEU A 480 -10.14 -15.22 4.62
N ARG A 481 -10.05 -13.95 4.26
CA ARG A 481 -10.26 -12.83 5.19
C ARG A 481 -11.71 -12.76 5.68
N LEU A 482 -12.69 -12.92 4.80
CA LEU A 482 -14.09 -12.98 5.20
C LEU A 482 -14.34 -14.13 6.17
N GLU A 483 -13.90 -15.32 5.83
CA GLU A 483 -14.04 -16.51 6.68
C GLU A 483 -13.36 -16.34 8.04
N SER A 484 -12.16 -15.71 8.06
CA SER A 484 -11.46 -15.45 9.32
C SER A 484 -12.18 -14.41 10.18
N ARG A 485 -12.76 -13.36 9.58
CA ARG A 485 -13.53 -12.35 10.30
C ARG A 485 -14.83 -12.92 10.88
N LEU A 486 -15.51 -13.75 10.12
CA LEU A 486 -16.71 -14.44 10.61
C LEU A 486 -16.38 -15.43 11.75
N ALA A 487 -15.25 -16.11 11.64
CA ALA A 487 -14.78 -16.99 12.71
C ALA A 487 -14.42 -16.20 13.98
N LEU A 488 -13.72 -15.06 13.84
CA LEU A 488 -13.41 -14.17 14.95
C LEU A 488 -14.66 -13.60 15.59
N HIS A 489 -15.66 -13.21 14.81
CA HIS A 489 -16.91 -12.70 15.33
C HIS A 489 -17.61 -13.72 16.26
N LYS A 490 -17.64 -14.98 15.84
CA LYS A 490 -18.16 -16.07 16.67
C LYS A 490 -17.33 -16.27 17.95
N GLN A 491 -16.00 -16.18 17.84
CA GLN A 491 -15.12 -16.30 18.99
C GLN A 491 -15.31 -15.14 19.97
N PHE A 492 -15.43 -13.90 19.49
CA PHE A 492 -15.61 -12.74 20.35
C PHE A 492 -16.89 -12.80 21.17
N ALA A 493 -17.98 -13.27 20.57
CA ALA A 493 -19.20 -13.52 21.33
C ALA A 493 -19.00 -14.47 22.52
N SER A 494 -18.13 -15.48 22.38
CA SER A 494 -17.77 -16.37 23.48
C SER A 494 -16.81 -15.73 24.48
N LEU A 495 -15.81 -14.97 23.96
CA LEU A 495 -14.80 -14.31 24.79
C LEU A 495 -15.42 -13.22 25.70
N GLU A 496 -16.42 -12.49 25.22
CA GLU A 496 -17.17 -11.52 26.03
C GLU A 496 -17.86 -12.13 27.24
N HIS A 497 -18.24 -13.40 27.13
CA HIS A 497 -18.81 -14.16 28.23
C HIS A 497 -17.74 -14.89 29.08
N GLY A 498 -16.46 -14.61 28.85
CA GLY A 498 -15.37 -15.25 29.55
C GLY A 498 -15.12 -16.70 29.16
N ILE A 499 -15.70 -17.16 28.04
CA ILE A 499 -15.57 -18.52 27.54
C ILE A 499 -14.50 -18.54 26.44
N LEU A 500 -13.47 -19.36 26.62
CA LEU A 500 -12.45 -19.63 25.61
C LEU A 500 -12.89 -20.81 24.73
N PRO A 501 -13.38 -20.57 23.50
CA PRO A 501 -13.86 -21.64 22.64
C PRO A 501 -12.67 -22.41 22.02
N VAL A 502 -12.21 -23.45 22.66
CA VAL A 502 -11.20 -24.35 22.10
C VAL A 502 -11.90 -25.48 21.37
N THR A 503 -11.62 -25.62 20.07
CA THR A 503 -12.18 -26.71 19.26
C THR A 503 -11.62 -28.07 19.67
N SER A 504 -12.39 -29.12 19.44
CA SER A 504 -11.96 -30.51 19.72
C SER A 504 -10.63 -30.85 19.05
N GLU A 505 -10.39 -30.32 17.88
CA GLU A 505 -9.15 -30.49 17.10
C GLU A 505 -7.93 -29.85 17.76
N CYS A 506 -8.14 -28.80 18.57
CA CYS A 506 -7.08 -28.08 19.28
C CYS A 506 -6.92 -28.47 20.73
N GLN A 507 -7.82 -29.31 21.29
CA GLN A 507 -7.75 -29.71 22.70
C GLN A 507 -6.43 -30.40 23.08
N HIS A 508 -5.82 -31.12 22.15
CA HIS A 508 -4.54 -31.77 22.35
C HIS A 508 -3.36 -30.81 22.59
N LEU A 509 -3.53 -29.51 22.33
CA LEU A 509 -2.51 -28.48 22.54
C LEU A 509 -2.44 -28.01 23.99
N PHE A 510 -3.40 -28.42 24.82
CA PHE A 510 -3.57 -27.89 26.16
C PHE A 510 -3.77 -29.01 27.16
N PRO A 511 -3.41 -28.82 28.46
CA PRO A 511 -3.69 -29.76 29.52
C PRO A 511 -5.21 -29.86 29.76
N ALA A 512 -5.63 -30.96 30.34
CA ALA A 512 -7.05 -31.25 30.59
C ALA A 512 -7.70 -30.30 31.60
N LYS A 513 -6.89 -29.77 32.54
CA LYS A 513 -7.36 -28.87 33.59
C LYS A 513 -6.59 -27.55 33.53
N ILE A 514 -7.33 -26.45 33.60
CA ILE A 514 -6.82 -25.09 33.63
C ILE A 514 -7.61 -24.36 34.71
N VAL A 515 -6.91 -23.63 35.56
CA VAL A 515 -7.50 -22.92 36.71
C VAL A 515 -7.69 -21.46 36.39
N SER A 516 -6.74 -20.85 35.69
CA SER A 516 -6.84 -19.45 35.22
C SER A 516 -8.02 -19.31 34.26
N ARG A 517 -8.75 -18.21 34.36
CA ARG A 517 -9.94 -17.93 33.54
C ARG A 517 -9.87 -16.57 32.91
N LEU A 518 -10.36 -16.48 31.69
CA LEU A 518 -10.66 -15.22 31.06
C LEU A 518 -11.88 -14.60 31.76
N VAL A 519 -11.74 -13.39 32.28
CA VAL A 519 -12.80 -12.67 33.01
C VAL A 519 -13.40 -11.58 32.15
N LYS A 520 -12.57 -10.92 31.35
CA LYS A 520 -13.00 -9.78 30.55
C LYS A 520 -12.32 -9.77 29.19
N TRP A 521 -13.10 -9.49 28.16
CA TRP A 521 -12.65 -9.20 26.81
C TRP A 521 -13.32 -7.93 26.34
N VAL A 522 -12.55 -6.90 25.98
CA VAL A 522 -13.05 -5.57 25.59
C VAL A 522 -12.25 -5.05 24.43
N ALA A 523 -12.93 -4.39 23.48
CA ALA A 523 -12.26 -3.61 22.44
C ALA A 523 -11.63 -2.35 23.04
N LEU A 524 -10.47 -1.98 22.54
CA LEU A 524 -9.76 -0.74 22.85
C LEU A 524 -9.71 0.14 21.60
N THR A 525 -9.62 1.45 21.80
CA THR A 525 -9.24 2.35 20.73
C THR A 525 -7.72 2.32 20.54
N TYR A 526 -7.24 2.85 19.42
CA TYR A 526 -5.79 2.96 19.19
C TYR A 526 -5.13 3.88 20.21
N GLU A 527 -5.82 4.98 20.58
CA GLU A 527 -5.39 5.92 21.59
C GLU A 527 -5.26 5.25 22.97
N ASP A 528 -6.31 4.50 23.40
CA ASP A 528 -6.27 3.75 24.66
C ASP A 528 -5.10 2.74 24.69
N TYR A 529 -4.81 2.11 23.55
CA TYR A 529 -3.69 1.17 23.45
C TYR A 529 -2.34 1.87 23.60
N LEU A 530 -2.18 3.08 23.04
CA LEU A 530 -0.95 3.88 23.17
C LEU A 530 -0.70 4.38 24.60
N GLU A 531 -1.75 4.57 25.40
CA GLU A 531 -1.64 5.00 26.79
C GLU A 531 -1.12 3.90 27.73
N LEU A 532 -1.21 2.64 27.31
CA LEU A 532 -0.73 1.52 28.13
C LEU A 532 0.81 1.52 28.21
N SER A 533 1.33 1.51 29.43
CA SER A 533 2.78 1.60 29.67
C SER A 533 3.59 0.43 29.09
N TYR A 534 2.97 -0.75 28.98
CA TYR A 534 3.62 -2.02 28.60
C TYR A 534 3.47 -2.38 27.11
N THR A 535 2.88 -1.48 26.30
CA THR A 535 2.73 -1.68 24.84
C THR A 535 3.77 -0.91 24.03
N LYS A 536 4.60 -0.09 24.68
CA LYS A 536 5.56 0.81 24.02
C LYS A 536 6.50 0.08 23.06
N ASP A 537 7.03 -1.07 23.46
CA ASP A 537 7.97 -1.84 22.64
C ASP A 537 7.33 -2.31 21.32
N VAL A 538 6.04 -2.65 21.35
CA VAL A 538 5.26 -3.06 20.17
C VAL A 538 4.99 -1.88 19.24
N VAL A 539 4.71 -0.71 19.81
CA VAL A 539 4.51 0.55 19.09
C VAL A 539 5.82 1.02 18.44
N GLU A 540 6.91 1.03 19.18
CA GLU A 540 8.24 1.41 18.68
C GLU A 540 8.76 0.44 17.60
N ALA A 541 8.40 -0.83 17.71
CA ALA A 541 8.69 -1.83 16.68
C ALA A 541 7.85 -1.68 15.40
N GLY A 542 6.87 -0.76 15.38
CA GLY A 542 5.97 -0.56 14.24
C GLY A 542 5.02 -1.74 13.99
N LEU A 543 4.67 -2.49 15.04
CA LEU A 543 3.73 -3.62 14.98
C LEU A 543 2.30 -3.20 15.32
N ALA A 544 2.10 -1.96 15.76
CA ALA A 544 0.81 -1.36 16.04
C ALA A 544 0.59 -0.16 15.12
N GLU A 545 -0.48 -0.20 14.34
CA GLU A 545 -0.88 0.84 13.39
C GLU A 545 -2.37 1.20 13.60
N ASP A 546 -2.79 2.38 13.17
CA ASP A 546 -4.18 2.85 13.26
C ASP A 546 -5.21 1.95 12.55
N THR A 547 -4.75 1.10 11.64
CA THR A 547 -5.58 0.14 10.88
C THR A 547 -5.77 -1.20 11.58
N HIS A 548 -5.06 -1.45 12.69
CA HIS A 548 -5.18 -2.67 13.47
C HIS A 548 -6.36 -2.58 14.44
N LEU A 549 -6.83 -3.73 14.88
CA LEU A 549 -7.86 -3.83 15.90
C LEU A 549 -7.22 -4.15 17.26
N TYR A 550 -7.67 -3.48 18.28
CA TYR A 550 -7.08 -3.55 19.62
C TYR A 550 -8.08 -4.09 20.63
N TYR A 551 -7.59 -4.96 21.48
CA TYR A 551 -8.41 -5.62 22.50
C TYR A 551 -7.64 -5.76 23.81
N MET A 552 -8.38 -5.79 24.92
CA MET A 552 -7.86 -6.09 26.24
C MET A 552 -8.50 -7.38 26.75
N ALA A 553 -7.68 -8.36 27.07
CA ALA A 553 -8.08 -9.58 27.78
C ALA A 553 -7.61 -9.50 29.23
N LEU A 554 -8.49 -9.77 30.18
CA LEU A 554 -8.16 -9.91 31.58
C LEU A 554 -8.30 -11.38 31.98
N ILE A 555 -7.18 -11.98 32.37
CA ILE A 555 -7.10 -13.37 32.84
C ILE A 555 -6.83 -13.35 34.34
N GLU A 556 -7.60 -14.07 35.12
CA GLU A 556 -7.48 -14.08 36.56
C GLU A 556 -7.28 -15.52 37.12
N ARG A 557 -6.46 -15.60 38.16
CA ARG A 557 -6.36 -16.76 39.04
C ARG A 557 -6.12 -16.28 40.46
N GLY A 558 -7.11 -16.49 41.34
CA GLY A 558 -7.04 -15.97 42.72
C GLY A 558 -6.85 -14.45 42.73
N THR A 559 -5.76 -14.02 43.36
CA THR A 559 -5.39 -12.57 43.43
C THR A 559 -4.57 -12.10 42.21
N ALA A 560 -4.08 -13.00 41.40
CA ALA A 560 -3.27 -12.66 40.22
C ALA A 560 -4.17 -12.25 39.05
N LYS A 561 -3.85 -11.11 38.45
CA LYS A 561 -4.55 -10.53 37.30
C LYS A 561 -3.55 -10.29 36.18
N LEU A 562 -3.70 -11.03 35.11
CA LEU A 562 -2.92 -10.85 33.90
C LEU A 562 -3.74 -10.05 32.88
N GLN A 563 -3.28 -8.85 32.56
CA GLN A 563 -3.79 -8.04 31.48
C GLN A 563 -3.00 -8.35 30.22
N ALA A 564 -3.69 -8.66 29.16
CA ALA A 564 -3.10 -8.90 27.85
C ALA A 564 -3.69 -7.91 26.85
N ALA A 565 -2.89 -6.95 26.43
CA ALA A 565 -3.24 -6.07 25.32
C ALA A 565 -2.94 -6.80 24.01
N VAL A 566 -3.93 -6.90 23.14
CA VAL A 566 -3.90 -7.73 21.94
C VAL A 566 -4.03 -6.84 20.70
N VAL A 567 -3.07 -6.94 19.81
CA VAL A 567 -3.12 -6.31 18.50
C VAL A 567 -3.51 -7.36 17.45
N LEU A 568 -4.61 -7.15 16.79
CA LEU A 568 -5.09 -8.00 15.71
C LEU A 568 -4.80 -7.36 14.36
N ASN A 569 -3.83 -7.91 13.66
CA ASN A 569 -3.45 -7.43 12.32
C ASN A 569 -4.55 -7.73 11.30
N PRO A 570 -4.82 -6.81 10.33
CA PRO A 570 -5.73 -7.07 9.23
C PRO A 570 -5.46 -8.36 8.44
N GLY A 571 -4.22 -8.83 8.40
CA GLY A 571 -3.81 -10.08 7.74
C GLY A 571 -4.06 -11.36 8.52
N TYR A 572 -4.79 -11.32 9.65
CA TYR A 572 -5.17 -12.54 10.40
C TYR A 572 -5.94 -13.54 9.51
N PRO A 573 -5.69 -14.85 9.60
CA PRO A 573 -4.79 -15.55 10.53
C PRO A 573 -3.35 -15.70 10.05
N THR A 574 -3.01 -15.24 8.86
CA THR A 574 -1.65 -15.34 8.30
C THR A 574 -0.64 -14.56 9.14
N MET A 575 -1.06 -13.36 9.55
CA MET A 575 -0.34 -12.55 10.53
C MET A 575 -0.94 -12.85 11.91
N PRO A 576 -0.12 -13.34 12.87
CA PRO A 576 -0.62 -13.71 14.20
C PRO A 576 -1.00 -12.47 15.00
N PRO A 577 -1.95 -12.60 15.94
CA PRO A 577 -2.17 -11.59 16.97
C PRO A 577 -0.91 -11.39 17.81
N THR A 578 -0.61 -10.13 18.16
CA THR A 578 0.51 -9.78 19.04
C THR A 578 -0.01 -9.41 20.41
N PHE A 579 0.62 -9.95 21.43
CA PHE A 579 0.24 -9.78 22.83
C PHE A 579 1.30 -8.99 23.58
N SER A 580 0.89 -8.00 24.35
CA SER A 580 1.71 -7.34 25.38
C SER A 580 1.11 -7.62 26.74
N LEU A 581 1.90 -8.07 27.70
CA LEU A 581 1.43 -8.59 28.97
C LEU A 581 1.82 -7.68 30.14
N CYS A 582 0.86 -7.53 31.06
CA CYS A 582 1.08 -6.91 32.37
C CYS A 582 0.43 -7.78 33.44
N LEU A 583 1.24 -8.32 34.34
CA LEU A 583 0.77 -9.12 35.47
C LEU A 583 0.75 -8.28 36.73
N ASN A 584 -0.42 -8.13 37.30
CA ASN A 584 -0.59 -7.56 38.65
C ASN A 584 -0.73 -8.70 39.65
N TRP A 585 0.40 -9.05 40.26
CA TRP A 585 0.52 -10.06 41.30
C TRP A 585 1.79 -9.81 42.11
N LYS A 586 1.67 -9.49 43.42
CA LYS A 586 2.79 -9.06 44.26
C LYS A 586 3.59 -7.89 43.66
N GLY A 587 2.87 -6.95 43.05
CA GLY A 587 3.40 -5.84 42.27
C GLY A 587 3.07 -5.96 40.78
N GLU A 588 3.27 -4.90 40.06
CA GLU A 588 3.08 -4.85 38.61
C GLU A 588 4.35 -5.35 37.90
N LYS A 589 4.18 -6.27 36.97
CA LYS A 589 5.24 -6.92 36.22
C LYS A 589 4.91 -6.89 34.73
N THR A 590 5.85 -6.42 33.95
CA THR A 590 5.76 -6.33 32.48
C THR A 590 6.91 -7.08 31.81
N SER A 591 6.87 -7.30 30.53
CA SER A 591 7.95 -7.94 29.78
C SER A 591 9.29 -7.18 29.87
N SER A 592 9.26 -5.87 30.09
CA SER A 592 10.46 -5.06 30.32
C SER A 592 11.03 -5.18 31.73
N THR A 593 10.19 -5.52 32.74
CA THR A 593 10.58 -5.57 34.16
C THR A 593 10.80 -6.99 34.68
N ASP A 594 10.15 -8.01 34.09
CA ASP A 594 10.20 -9.39 34.52
C ASP A 594 10.37 -10.32 33.31
N ASP A 595 11.44 -11.09 33.33
CA ASP A 595 11.77 -12.00 32.23
C ASP A 595 10.82 -13.20 32.11
N ASN A 596 10.07 -13.50 33.17
CA ASN A 596 9.04 -14.53 33.10
C ASN A 596 7.85 -14.03 32.26
N ILE A 597 7.48 -12.76 32.42
CA ILE A 597 6.44 -12.15 31.58
C ILE A 597 6.91 -12.06 30.14
N TRP A 598 8.17 -11.72 29.91
CA TRP A 598 8.76 -11.78 28.59
C TRP A 598 8.72 -13.18 27.98
N ALA A 599 8.98 -14.23 28.79
CA ALA A 599 8.88 -15.61 28.35
C ALA A 599 7.42 -16.01 28.01
N MET A 600 6.43 -15.51 28.78
CA MET A 600 5.00 -15.71 28.46
C MET A 600 4.61 -15.01 27.15
N GLU A 601 5.07 -13.78 26.93
CA GLU A 601 4.85 -13.11 25.65
C GLU A 601 5.49 -13.86 24.49
N SER A 602 6.71 -14.34 24.68
CA SER A 602 7.40 -15.13 23.67
C SER A 602 6.66 -16.42 23.33
N GLU A 603 6.01 -17.05 24.31
CA GLU A 603 5.22 -18.27 24.11
C GLU A 603 4.07 -18.06 23.12
N VAL A 604 3.41 -16.93 23.19
CA VAL A 604 2.27 -16.64 22.30
C VAL A 604 2.65 -15.88 21.06
N ASN A 605 3.67 -15.00 21.11
CA ASN A 605 4.05 -14.15 19.99
C ASN A 605 5.07 -14.81 19.06
N VAL A 606 6.02 -15.58 19.60
CA VAL A 606 7.11 -16.19 18.82
C VAL A 606 6.77 -17.62 18.41
N TYR A 607 6.21 -18.39 19.35
CA TYR A 607 5.90 -19.82 19.14
C TYR A 607 4.45 -20.08 18.72
N TYR A 608 3.73 -19.06 18.24
CA TYR A 608 2.34 -19.14 17.81
C TYR A 608 2.06 -20.25 16.79
N LYS A 609 3.07 -20.65 16.00
CA LYS A 609 2.90 -21.73 15.00
C LYS A 609 2.54 -23.07 15.62
N GLU A 610 2.90 -23.31 16.86
CA GLU A 610 2.50 -24.50 17.59
C GLU A 610 1.02 -24.46 17.98
N LEU A 611 0.45 -23.27 18.08
CA LEU A 611 -0.93 -23.00 18.45
C LEU A 611 -1.85 -22.82 17.25
N PHE A 612 -1.31 -22.93 16.02
CA PHE A 612 -2.04 -22.61 14.81
C PHE A 612 -3.24 -23.54 14.57
N GLY A 613 -3.19 -24.77 15.05
CA GLY A 613 -4.22 -25.77 14.81
C GLY A 613 -4.30 -26.18 13.33
N PRO A 614 -5.40 -26.82 12.92
CA PRO A 614 -5.61 -27.17 11.52
C PRO A 614 -5.80 -25.93 10.65
N LYS A 615 -5.28 -25.97 9.44
CA LYS A 615 -5.46 -24.87 8.47
C LYS A 615 -6.94 -24.67 8.13
N PRO A 616 -7.41 -23.43 8.02
CA PRO A 616 -6.68 -22.18 7.84
C PRO A 616 -6.23 -21.45 9.12
N GLY A 617 -6.38 -22.02 10.31
CA GLY A 617 -5.85 -21.44 11.54
C GLY A 617 -6.71 -20.36 12.19
N HIS A 618 -8.01 -20.34 11.92
CA HIS A 618 -8.94 -19.33 12.46
C HIS A 618 -9.07 -19.35 13.99
N GLN A 619 -8.58 -20.40 14.66
CA GLN A 619 -8.62 -20.56 16.11
C GLN A 619 -7.35 -20.02 16.82
N LEU A 620 -6.44 -19.42 16.09
CA LEU A 620 -5.15 -19.01 16.64
C LEU A 620 -5.30 -18.06 17.84
N LEU A 621 -6.18 -17.06 17.77
CA LEU A 621 -6.40 -16.10 18.84
C LEU A 621 -6.86 -16.80 20.14
N THR A 622 -7.87 -17.64 20.04
CA THR A 622 -8.40 -18.37 21.22
C THR A 622 -7.39 -19.36 21.77
N ASN A 623 -6.60 -20.01 20.92
CA ASN A 623 -5.53 -20.90 21.33
C ASN A 623 -4.39 -20.13 22.02
N GLN A 624 -4.04 -18.93 21.58
CA GLN A 624 -3.06 -18.06 22.24
C GLN A 624 -3.57 -17.64 23.63
N LEU A 625 -4.83 -17.20 23.73
CA LEU A 625 -5.45 -16.84 25.02
C LEU A 625 -5.50 -18.04 25.97
N GLN A 626 -5.87 -19.22 25.46
CA GLN A 626 -5.86 -20.45 26.25
C GLN A 626 -4.44 -20.81 26.73
N ARG A 627 -3.45 -20.63 25.87
CA ARG A 627 -2.04 -20.81 26.23
C ARG A 627 -1.61 -19.84 27.32
N LEU A 628 -2.06 -18.59 27.30
CA LEU A 628 -1.79 -17.62 28.36
C LEU A 628 -2.38 -18.06 29.70
N CYS A 629 -3.61 -18.61 29.71
CA CYS A 629 -4.20 -19.18 30.92
C CYS A 629 -3.32 -20.28 31.49
N VAL A 630 -2.88 -21.22 30.66
CA VAL A 630 -2.05 -22.35 31.08
C VAL A 630 -0.68 -21.88 31.59
N VAL A 631 -0.06 -20.96 30.88
CA VAL A 631 1.27 -20.43 31.23
C VAL A 631 1.21 -19.62 32.51
N LEU A 632 0.15 -18.87 32.73
CA LEU A 632 -0.09 -18.19 34.00
C LEU A 632 -0.23 -19.18 35.14
N ASP A 633 -0.97 -20.26 34.92
CA ASP A 633 -1.09 -21.34 35.94
C ASP A 633 0.28 -21.94 36.28
N VAL A 634 1.05 -22.30 35.25
CA VAL A 634 2.41 -22.86 35.47
C VAL A 634 3.30 -21.86 36.21
N TYR A 635 3.30 -20.57 35.81
CA TYR A 635 4.10 -19.54 36.47
C TYR A 635 3.74 -19.42 37.95
N LEU A 636 2.46 -19.24 38.24
CA LEU A 636 2.00 -19.07 39.61
C LEU A 636 2.29 -20.29 40.50
N GLU A 637 2.18 -21.52 39.97
CA GLU A 637 2.44 -22.75 40.69
C GLU A 637 3.92 -23.03 40.89
N THR A 638 4.76 -22.66 39.94
CA THR A 638 6.21 -22.89 40.00
C THR A 638 6.97 -21.80 40.78
N GLU A 639 6.45 -20.57 40.81
CA GLU A 639 7.08 -19.44 41.53
C GLU A 639 6.79 -19.46 43.03
N THR A 640 5.68 -20.10 43.45
CA THR A 640 5.28 -20.11 44.85
C THR A 640 5.73 -21.39 45.57
N HIS A 641 6.81 -21.29 46.32
CA HIS A 641 7.20 -22.30 47.26
C HIS A 641 6.40 -22.26 48.59
N ASP A 642 5.66 -21.17 48.81
CA ASP A 642 4.98 -20.82 50.06
C ASP A 642 3.47 -21.13 50.09
N ASN A 643 2.96 -21.92 49.13
CA ASN A 643 1.53 -22.25 48.97
C ASN A 643 0.59 -21.03 48.85
N SER A 644 1.09 -19.87 48.41
CA SER A 644 0.32 -18.65 48.30
C SER A 644 -0.65 -18.63 47.10
N VAL A 645 -0.66 -19.66 46.26
CA VAL A 645 -1.62 -19.79 45.16
C VAL A 645 -2.85 -20.52 45.64
N GLU A 646 -4.00 -19.88 45.51
CA GLU A 646 -5.29 -20.47 45.84
C GLU A 646 -5.72 -21.52 44.80
N GLY A 647 -6.24 -22.62 45.25
CA GLY A 647 -6.80 -23.68 44.43
C GLY A 647 -5.88 -24.90 44.22
N PRO A 648 -6.36 -25.93 43.53
CA PRO A 648 -5.60 -27.12 43.27
C PRO A 648 -4.41 -26.86 42.35
N LYS A 649 -3.26 -27.43 42.68
CA LYS A 649 -2.08 -27.39 41.81
C LYS A 649 -2.18 -28.44 40.71
N GLU A 650 -2.20 -28.00 39.46
CA GLU A 650 -2.27 -28.87 38.29
C GLU A 650 -0.88 -29.25 37.75
N PHE A 651 0.15 -28.48 38.12
CA PHE A 651 1.53 -28.66 37.64
C PHE A 651 2.54 -28.78 38.81
N PRO A 652 2.27 -29.59 39.86
CA PRO A 652 3.09 -29.59 41.09
C PRO A 652 4.51 -30.11 40.88
N GLN A 653 4.74 -30.87 39.83
CA GLN A 653 6.05 -31.47 39.49
C GLN A 653 6.79 -30.68 38.41
N GLU A 654 6.19 -29.65 37.89
CA GLU A 654 6.78 -28.81 36.85
C GLU A 654 7.96 -28.00 37.41
N LYS A 655 9.15 -28.40 37.07
CA LYS A 655 10.38 -27.66 37.40
C LYS A 655 10.69 -26.66 36.30
N MET A 656 9.73 -25.88 35.91
CA MET A 656 9.97 -24.86 34.94
C MET A 656 10.81 -23.73 35.52
N CYS A 657 11.97 -23.58 34.97
CA CYS A 657 12.73 -22.37 35.16
C CYS A 657 12.27 -21.33 34.15
N LEU A 658 11.24 -20.59 34.48
CA LEU A 658 10.97 -19.29 33.80
C LEU A 658 12.04 -18.27 34.17
N ARG A 659 12.97 -18.59 35.05
CA ARG A 659 14.08 -17.76 35.46
C ARG A 659 15.05 -17.54 34.32
N LEU A 660 15.59 -16.32 34.29
CA LEU A 660 16.68 -15.95 33.43
C LEU A 660 17.90 -16.84 33.62
N VAL A 661 18.35 -17.39 32.55
CA VAL A 661 19.70 -17.89 32.40
C VAL A 661 20.56 -16.73 31.90
N ARG A 662 21.65 -16.39 32.58
CA ARG A 662 22.56 -15.30 32.18
C ARG A 662 23.23 -15.61 30.83
N GLY A 663 23.56 -14.59 30.06
CA GLY A 663 24.24 -14.70 28.79
C GLY A 663 23.33 -14.93 27.60
N PRO A 664 23.86 -15.42 26.48
CA PRO A 664 23.10 -15.60 25.20
C PRO A 664 21.94 -16.60 25.33
N SER A 665 22.01 -17.53 26.28
CA SER A 665 20.99 -18.55 26.51
C SER A 665 20.01 -18.19 27.60
N ARG A 666 20.04 -16.96 28.08
CA ARG A 666 19.23 -16.52 29.25
C ARG A 666 17.73 -16.61 29.03
N MET A 667 17.30 -16.49 27.81
CA MET A 667 15.91 -16.52 27.41
C MET A 667 15.59 -17.90 26.82
N LYS A 668 15.25 -18.85 27.67
CA LYS A 668 14.83 -20.18 27.23
C LYS A 668 13.31 -20.28 27.36
N PRO A 669 12.58 -20.07 26.25
CA PRO A 669 11.14 -20.24 26.26
C PRO A 669 10.78 -21.71 26.55
N PHE A 670 9.60 -21.90 27.09
CA PHE A 670 9.09 -23.21 27.42
C PHE A 670 8.01 -23.66 26.44
N LYS A 671 7.80 -24.95 26.35
CA LYS A 671 6.84 -25.61 25.50
C LYS A 671 6.04 -26.61 26.31
N PHE A 672 4.72 -26.61 26.11
CA PHE A 672 3.86 -27.66 26.68
C PHE A 672 4.11 -28.99 25.97
N ASN A 673 4.45 -30.00 26.74
CA ASN A 673 4.62 -31.38 26.27
C ASN A 673 3.37 -32.17 26.59
N TYR A 674 2.47 -32.30 25.63
CA TYR A 674 1.18 -32.94 25.82
C TYR A 674 1.27 -34.39 26.34
N PRO A 675 2.15 -35.26 25.80
CA PRO A 675 2.26 -36.64 26.32
C PRO A 675 2.69 -36.73 27.76
N GLN A 676 3.43 -35.77 28.27
CA GLN A 676 3.93 -35.76 29.65
C GLN A 676 3.11 -34.86 30.57
N GLY A 677 2.23 -34.02 30.01
CA GLY A 677 1.34 -33.12 30.74
C GLY A 677 2.02 -31.98 31.48
N PHE A 678 3.26 -31.61 31.10
CA PHE A 678 3.96 -30.50 31.73
C PHE A 678 4.71 -29.62 30.72
N PHE A 679 5.15 -28.45 31.18
CA PHE A 679 6.00 -27.57 30.41
C PHE A 679 7.48 -27.89 30.56
N SER A 680 8.22 -27.85 29.49
CA SER A 680 9.67 -28.02 29.47
C SER A 680 10.32 -26.91 28.68
N HIS A 681 11.60 -26.64 28.93
CA HIS A 681 12.35 -25.73 28.07
C HIS A 681 12.45 -26.29 26.67
N ARG A 682 12.37 -25.38 25.69
CA ARG A 682 12.62 -25.67 24.27
C ARG A 682 14.07 -25.97 24.00
#